data_18f10ad0cc4504f696dd9cce66540078
#
_entry.id   18f10ad0cc4504f696dd9cce66540078
#
_cell.length_a   1.000
_cell.length_b   1.000
_cell.length_c   1.000
_cell.angle_alpha   90.00
_cell.angle_beta   90.00
_cell.angle_gamma   90.00
#
_symmetry.space_group_name_H-M   'P 1'
#
loop_
_entity.id
_entity.type
_entity.pdbx_description
1 polymer ?
#
loop_
_entity_poly.entity_id
_entity_poly.type
_entity_poly.pdbx_seq_one_letter_code
_entity_poly.pdbx_strand_id
1 'polypeptide(L)'
;MYKLSSISLLMLLIGFNINISAQKSSIPGKTEWFDPNKPASTYCNPINIGYNYTTHNHNGIPESRRSSADPVIITYKNEYYLFATNQAGFFWSKDMSDWNFVYGSFQRQPGDDDQCAPAAWVVNDTLFYVGSTWKKDHPVWKTADPKSGRWLRHVDKAMLPTWDPAIFQDDDKKVYMYYGSSGKLPLVGTEVDYKTWLPVGNQADYAKLYAATEVEDIQRPYGQIKEVVGLDPKNHGWERFGPNNDMEPAPWGDFIEGAWMTKHNGKYYMQYGAPATEFKGYANGVHVGNSPLGPFEYQKHNPMSYKPGGFVIGAGHGNTFADNYGNYWNTGTCKISIKDRFERRIDMFPAGFDKDDVMYSITSYGDFPIVLPTQQRDQTKGASAGWMLLSYKKPVTVSSSEECMEVQTHRVDTGGKKVFEKFCYGPNNLTDEDIQSYWSAKTADPGEWLQIDLGRKMQINALQINYADHKATQYNKAMDIYYQYKIYMSDDAQNWTLVVDKSKNDKDVPHDYVELTKSIKARYIKMENIHNASGLFAISDFRVFGNGLLEKPKAVTSFKVDRNKSDSRNAMISWKKQADAIGYNIYYGISPDKLYNSIMVYGDNTYDFRGLDKGTKYYFTIEAFNENGIGTKNKIIEIK
;
A
#
# COMPACT_ATOMS: atom_id res chain seq x y z
N MET A 1 42.38 51.58 -45.55
CA MET A 1 42.74 50.52 -46.53
C MET A 1 43.41 49.38 -45.80
N TYR A 2 42.67 48.37 -45.44
CA TYR A 2 43.25 47.09 -45.02
C TYR A 2 42.35 45.98 -45.60
N LYS A 3 42.95 45.13 -46.41
CA LYS A 3 42.32 43.97 -47.04
C LYS A 3 42.12 42.86 -45.99
N LEU A 4 40.91 42.35 -45.85
CA LEU A 4 40.61 41.10 -45.15
C LEU A 4 40.68 39.97 -46.17
N SER A 5 41.59 39.06 -45.94
CA SER A 5 41.74 37.81 -46.69
C SER A 5 40.83 36.75 -46.03
N SER A 6 39.96 36.15 -46.86
CA SER A 6 39.09 35.03 -46.49
C SER A 6 39.90 33.74 -46.38
N ILE A 7 39.91 33.10 -45.23
CA ILE A 7 40.41 31.71 -45.07
C ILE A 7 39.19 30.81 -44.99
N SER A 8 38.95 30.04 -46.02
CA SER A 8 37.96 28.96 -46.05
C SER A 8 38.47 27.76 -45.26
N LEU A 9 37.83 27.50 -44.11
CA LEU A 9 38.10 26.29 -43.31
C LEU A 9 37.25 25.14 -43.84
N LEU A 10 37.88 24.20 -44.51
CA LEU A 10 37.29 22.96 -45.01
C LEU A 10 37.17 21.99 -43.83
N MET A 11 35.97 21.85 -43.22
CA MET A 11 35.72 20.80 -42.23
C MET A 11 35.54 19.45 -42.94
N LEU A 12 36.51 18.59 -42.76
CA LEU A 12 36.43 17.17 -43.14
C LEU A 12 35.53 16.46 -42.12
N LEU A 13 34.27 16.18 -42.48
CA LEU A 13 33.39 15.31 -41.72
C LEU A 13 33.87 13.87 -41.87
N ILE A 14 34.68 13.39 -40.94
CA ILE A 14 34.94 11.96 -40.78
C ILE A 14 33.74 11.38 -40.05
N GLY A 15 32.84 10.74 -40.82
CA GLY A 15 31.73 9.97 -40.26
C GLY A 15 32.25 8.72 -39.56
N PHE A 16 32.39 8.79 -38.25
CA PHE A 16 32.49 7.57 -37.46
C PHE A 16 31.09 6.92 -37.42
N ASN A 17 30.87 5.94 -38.29
CA ASN A 17 29.80 4.97 -38.08
C ASN A 17 30.14 4.14 -36.84
N ILE A 18 29.72 4.62 -35.70
CA ILE A 18 29.65 3.78 -34.50
C ILE A 18 28.47 2.82 -34.74
N ASN A 19 28.79 1.66 -35.31
CA ASN A 19 27.92 0.50 -35.23
C ASN A 19 27.82 0.14 -33.74
N ILE A 20 26.86 0.74 -33.04
CA ILE A 20 26.35 0.21 -31.76
C ILE A 20 25.60 -1.07 -32.16
N SER A 21 26.35 -2.15 -32.40
CA SER A 21 25.76 -3.47 -32.25
C SER A 21 25.30 -3.53 -30.78
N ALA A 22 23.98 -3.50 -30.57
CA ALA A 22 23.39 -3.90 -29.30
C ALA A 22 23.97 -5.30 -29.02
N GLN A 23 25.03 -5.33 -28.24
CA GLN A 23 25.58 -6.55 -27.71
C GLN A 23 24.46 -7.13 -26.86
N LYS A 24 23.72 -8.10 -27.43
CA LYS A 24 22.82 -8.93 -26.65
C LYS A 24 23.65 -9.41 -25.47
N SER A 25 23.43 -8.84 -24.30
CA SER A 25 24.06 -9.31 -23.10
C SER A 25 23.59 -10.75 -22.94
N SER A 26 24.45 -11.68 -23.34
CA SER A 26 24.30 -13.06 -22.91
C SER A 26 24.38 -13.03 -21.42
N ILE A 27 23.22 -13.06 -20.73
CA ILE A 27 23.16 -13.26 -19.29
C ILE A 27 23.81 -14.62 -19.08
N PRO A 28 25.02 -14.70 -18.50
CA PRO A 28 25.62 -15.99 -18.22
C PRO A 28 24.81 -16.61 -17.10
N GLY A 29 24.14 -17.73 -17.40
CA GLY A 29 23.42 -18.50 -16.43
C GLY A 29 22.00 -18.01 -16.15
N LYS A 30 21.09 -18.11 -17.15
CA LYS A 30 19.67 -18.22 -16.83
C LYS A 30 19.52 -19.39 -15.86
N THR A 31 19.13 -19.09 -14.62
CA THR A 31 18.75 -20.16 -13.73
C THR A 31 17.48 -20.79 -14.28
N GLU A 32 17.36 -22.10 -14.24
CA GLU A 32 16.20 -22.80 -14.81
C GLU A 32 14.90 -22.48 -14.03
N TRP A 33 15.00 -21.86 -12.85
CA TRP A 33 13.89 -21.53 -11.94
C TRP A 33 13.51 -20.05 -11.92
N PHE A 34 14.33 -19.16 -12.44
CA PHE A 34 14.08 -17.73 -12.47
C PHE A 34 14.44 -17.12 -13.83
N ASP A 35 13.50 -16.40 -14.42
CA ASP A 35 13.70 -15.62 -15.65
C ASP A 35 13.31 -14.15 -15.39
N PRO A 36 14.26 -13.22 -15.30
CA PRO A 36 13.98 -11.81 -15.04
C PRO A 36 13.17 -11.12 -16.15
N ASN A 37 13.05 -11.76 -17.34
CA ASN A 37 12.28 -11.22 -18.45
C ASN A 37 10.85 -11.79 -18.52
N LYS A 38 10.50 -12.76 -17.67
CA LYS A 38 9.14 -13.31 -17.60
C LYS A 38 8.30 -12.43 -16.69
N PRO A 39 7.20 -11.82 -17.19
CA PRO A 39 6.26 -11.12 -16.33
C PRO A 39 5.75 -12.04 -15.20
N ALA A 40 5.63 -11.51 -14.00
CA ALA A 40 5.01 -12.24 -12.90
C ALA A 40 3.51 -12.42 -13.17
N SER A 41 2.96 -13.57 -12.81
CA SER A 41 1.53 -13.85 -12.86
C SER A 41 0.82 -13.55 -11.54
N THR A 42 1.61 -13.23 -10.52
CA THR A 42 1.18 -12.88 -9.17
C THR A 42 1.96 -11.68 -8.66
N TYR A 43 1.45 -11.05 -7.61
CA TYR A 43 2.18 -10.05 -6.83
C TYR A 43 1.96 -10.29 -5.33
N CYS A 44 2.71 -9.60 -4.49
CA CYS A 44 2.55 -9.64 -3.04
C CYS A 44 2.61 -8.22 -2.46
N ASN A 45 1.77 -7.93 -1.46
CA ASN A 45 1.82 -6.67 -0.72
C ASN A 45 2.97 -6.67 0.30
N PRO A 46 3.61 -5.52 0.58
CA PRO A 46 3.40 -4.22 -0.06
C PRO A 46 3.82 -4.22 -1.53
N ILE A 47 3.22 -3.34 -2.34
CA ILE A 47 3.56 -3.21 -3.76
C ILE A 47 5.06 -2.87 -3.90
N ASN A 48 5.76 -3.59 -4.78
CA ASN A 48 7.19 -3.39 -5.03
C ASN A 48 7.43 -2.20 -5.97
N ILE A 49 7.58 -1.01 -5.39
CA ILE A 49 7.98 0.21 -6.08
C ILE A 49 9.19 0.83 -5.39
N GLY A 50 9.98 1.61 -6.10
CA GLY A 50 11.09 2.34 -5.49
C GLY A 50 10.60 3.55 -4.70
N TYR A 51 10.10 3.34 -3.50
CA TYR A 51 9.62 4.39 -2.60
C TYR A 51 10.69 5.45 -2.34
N ASN A 52 10.30 6.72 -2.27
CA ASN A 52 11.21 7.81 -1.93
C ASN A 52 11.69 7.75 -0.48
N TYR A 53 12.89 8.25 -0.28
CA TYR A 53 13.45 8.46 1.05
C TYR A 53 13.05 9.82 1.62
N THR A 54 12.77 9.85 2.90
CA THR A 54 12.51 11.08 3.68
C THR A 54 13.35 11.08 4.96
N THR A 55 13.80 12.26 5.35
CA THR A 55 14.57 12.49 6.57
C THR A 55 13.74 13.12 7.69
N HIS A 56 12.44 13.30 7.49
CA HIS A 56 11.58 13.81 8.56
C HIS A 56 11.73 12.94 9.80
N ASN A 57 12.29 13.54 10.83
CA ASN A 57 12.76 12.84 12.01
C ASN A 57 11.97 13.32 13.22
N HIS A 58 10.84 12.69 13.49
CA HIS A 58 10.11 12.95 14.72
C HIS A 58 10.80 12.37 15.98
N ASN A 59 11.77 11.47 15.80
CA ASN A 59 12.39 10.70 16.87
C ASN A 59 13.85 11.06 17.14
N GLY A 60 14.44 12.06 16.46
CA GLY A 60 15.84 12.48 16.66
C GLY A 60 16.88 11.51 16.08
N ILE A 61 16.48 10.45 15.36
CA ILE A 61 17.40 9.52 14.69
C ILE A 61 17.73 10.08 13.30
N PRO A 62 19.00 10.34 12.98
CA PRO A 62 19.40 10.94 11.69
C PRO A 62 19.44 9.89 10.56
N GLU A 63 18.47 9.01 10.53
CA GLU A 63 18.33 7.99 9.49
C GLU A 63 17.18 8.36 8.57
N SER A 64 17.39 8.17 7.29
CA SER A 64 16.31 8.26 6.32
C SER A 64 15.48 6.98 6.33
N ARG A 65 14.27 7.09 5.85
CA ARG A 65 13.34 5.98 5.67
C ARG A 65 12.57 6.13 4.39
N ARG A 66 12.18 5.03 3.80
CA ARG A 66 11.25 5.06 2.67
C ARG A 66 9.84 5.30 3.16
N SER A 67 9.08 6.11 2.44
CA SER A 67 7.67 6.32 2.72
C SER A 67 6.88 6.61 1.46
N SER A 68 5.67 6.07 1.39
CA SER A 68 4.63 6.48 0.48
C SER A 68 3.28 6.12 1.07
N ALA A 69 2.23 6.83 0.64
CA ALA A 69 0.87 6.63 1.12
C ALA A 69 -0.13 7.21 0.12
N ASP A 70 -1.41 7.10 0.47
CA ASP A 70 -2.49 7.80 -0.20
C ASP A 70 -2.49 7.53 -1.72
N PRO A 71 -2.43 6.23 -2.11
CA PRO A 71 -2.24 5.86 -3.51
C PRO A 71 -3.49 6.09 -4.34
N VAL A 72 -3.27 6.55 -5.57
CA VAL A 72 -4.26 6.59 -6.64
C VAL A 72 -3.73 5.84 -7.84
N ILE A 73 -4.38 4.75 -8.24
CA ILE A 73 -4.10 4.05 -9.50
C ILE A 73 -5.19 4.39 -10.51
N ILE A 74 -4.77 4.83 -11.69
CA ILE A 74 -5.65 5.15 -12.82
C ILE A 74 -5.30 4.26 -14.01
N THR A 75 -6.33 3.68 -14.62
CA THR A 75 -6.21 3.01 -15.91
C THR A 75 -6.35 4.06 -17.02
N TYR A 76 -5.32 4.20 -17.85
CA TYR A 76 -5.31 5.14 -18.96
C TYR A 76 -4.60 4.54 -20.18
N LYS A 77 -5.28 4.51 -21.33
CA LYS A 77 -4.77 3.93 -22.58
C LYS A 77 -4.22 2.50 -22.41
N ASN A 78 -4.96 1.67 -21.69
CA ASN A 78 -4.63 0.28 -21.37
C ASN A 78 -3.35 0.08 -20.54
N GLU A 79 -2.90 1.11 -19.83
CA GLU A 79 -1.78 1.05 -18.87
C GLU A 79 -2.25 1.59 -17.53
N TYR A 80 -1.52 1.25 -16.46
CA TYR A 80 -1.80 1.65 -15.10
C TYR A 80 -0.81 2.71 -14.66
N TYR A 81 -1.31 3.77 -14.01
CA TYR A 81 -0.50 4.87 -13.51
C TYR A 81 -0.78 5.04 -12.01
N LEU A 82 0.26 4.92 -11.20
CA LEU A 82 0.19 5.01 -9.74
C LEU A 82 0.83 6.32 -9.29
N PHE A 83 0.02 7.14 -8.64
CA PHE A 83 0.42 8.37 -7.97
C PHE A 83 0.31 8.17 -6.46
N ALA A 84 1.23 8.74 -5.70
CA ALA A 84 1.21 8.60 -4.25
C ALA A 84 2.00 9.71 -3.57
N THR A 85 1.77 9.89 -2.27
CA THR A 85 2.41 10.89 -1.43
C THR A 85 3.94 10.86 -1.54
N ASN A 86 4.55 12.03 -1.80
CA ASN A 86 5.99 12.31 -1.75
C ASN A 86 6.85 11.45 -2.71
N GLN A 87 6.36 11.11 -3.90
CA GLN A 87 7.10 10.25 -4.82
C GLN A 87 7.93 10.99 -5.88
N ALA A 88 7.96 12.31 -5.90
CA ALA A 88 8.72 13.10 -6.88
C ALA A 88 8.32 12.84 -8.36
N GLY A 89 7.27 12.10 -8.57
CA GLY A 89 6.76 11.66 -9.86
C GLY A 89 5.67 10.62 -9.64
N PHE A 90 5.64 9.64 -10.51
CA PHE A 90 4.64 8.56 -10.48
C PHE A 90 5.23 7.29 -11.09
N PHE A 91 4.47 6.21 -10.98
CA PHE A 91 4.86 4.93 -11.57
C PHE A 91 3.85 4.52 -12.65
N TRP A 92 4.32 3.79 -13.65
CA TRP A 92 3.45 3.16 -14.63
C TRP A 92 3.76 1.68 -14.77
N SER A 93 2.73 0.91 -15.12
CA SER A 93 2.82 -0.53 -15.33
C SER A 93 1.90 -0.97 -16.47
N LYS A 94 2.24 -2.07 -17.15
CA LYS A 94 1.35 -2.75 -18.10
C LYS A 94 0.49 -3.81 -17.46
N ASP A 95 0.92 -4.35 -16.32
CA ASP A 95 0.40 -5.58 -15.75
C ASP A 95 0.18 -5.53 -14.22
N MET A 96 0.43 -4.37 -13.58
CA MET A 96 0.37 -4.15 -12.13
C MET A 96 1.43 -4.92 -11.32
N SER A 97 2.40 -5.57 -11.96
CA SER A 97 3.50 -6.28 -11.28
C SER A 97 4.84 -5.56 -11.42
N ASP A 98 5.19 -5.09 -12.60
CA ASP A 98 6.42 -4.33 -12.87
C ASP A 98 6.10 -2.84 -13.00
N TRP A 99 6.55 -2.05 -12.02
CA TRP A 99 6.30 -0.63 -11.93
C TRP A 99 7.54 0.18 -12.31
N ASN A 100 7.38 1.06 -13.29
CA ASN A 100 8.46 1.89 -13.83
C ASN A 100 8.25 3.33 -13.40
N PHE A 101 9.26 3.92 -12.76
CA PHE A 101 9.20 5.29 -12.28
C PHE A 101 9.37 6.31 -13.41
N VAL A 102 8.60 7.43 -13.32
CA VAL A 102 8.70 8.59 -14.21
C VAL A 102 8.73 9.86 -13.35
N TYR A 103 9.76 10.69 -13.55
CA TYR A 103 9.75 12.03 -12.99
C TYR A 103 8.64 12.87 -13.62
N GLY A 104 7.80 13.49 -12.79
CA GLY A 104 6.78 14.41 -13.26
C GLY A 104 7.30 15.85 -13.29
N SER A 105 7.08 16.58 -14.38
CA SER A 105 7.41 18.02 -14.45
C SER A 105 6.58 18.88 -13.50
N PHE A 106 5.58 18.29 -12.83
CA PHE A 106 4.80 18.92 -11.75
C PHE A 106 5.54 18.89 -10.40
N GLN A 107 6.65 18.17 -10.32
CA GLN A 107 7.47 18.13 -9.10
C GLN A 107 8.03 19.51 -8.80
N ARG A 108 7.95 19.95 -7.56
CA ARG A 108 8.62 21.12 -7.03
C ARG A 108 10.02 20.79 -6.52
N GLN A 109 10.72 21.80 -6.02
CA GLN A 109 12.08 21.66 -5.50
C GLN A 109 12.16 20.58 -4.39
N PRO A 110 13.28 19.85 -4.27
CA PRO A 110 13.49 18.94 -3.15
C PRO A 110 13.24 19.61 -1.80
N GLY A 111 12.42 18.97 -0.95
CA GLY A 111 12.03 19.51 0.37
C GLY A 111 10.73 20.32 0.37
N ASP A 112 10.11 20.54 -0.76
CA ASP A 112 8.71 20.97 -0.79
C ASP A 112 7.80 19.77 -0.44
N ASP A 113 7.11 19.82 0.69
CA ASP A 113 6.12 18.80 1.15
C ASP A 113 4.84 18.78 0.30
N ASP A 114 4.93 19.22 -0.92
CA ASP A 114 3.81 19.70 -1.72
C ASP A 114 3.12 18.62 -2.56
N GLN A 115 3.43 17.34 -2.34
CA GLN A 115 2.87 16.25 -3.13
C GLN A 115 2.21 15.18 -2.25
N CYS A 116 1.56 15.62 -1.18
CA CYS A 116 0.78 14.72 -0.34
C CYS A 116 -0.55 14.38 -1.00
N ALA A 117 -1.03 13.16 -0.78
CA ALA A 117 -2.34 12.67 -1.18
C ALA A 117 -2.80 13.18 -2.57
N PRO A 118 -2.10 12.78 -3.64
CA PRO A 118 -2.39 13.30 -4.98
C PRO A 118 -3.70 12.74 -5.51
N ALA A 119 -4.44 13.56 -6.28
CA ALA A 119 -5.52 13.11 -7.14
C ALA A 119 -5.07 13.00 -8.58
N ALA A 120 -5.49 11.94 -9.25
CA ALA A 120 -5.37 11.81 -10.70
C ALA A 120 -6.67 11.26 -11.27
N TRP A 121 -7.08 11.76 -12.43
CA TRP A 121 -8.28 11.29 -13.12
C TRP A 121 -8.21 11.58 -14.61
N VAL A 122 -8.91 10.78 -15.41
CA VAL A 122 -9.04 11.02 -16.84
C VAL A 122 -10.24 11.94 -17.09
N VAL A 123 -9.97 13.16 -17.56
CA VAL A 123 -10.98 14.16 -17.93
C VAL A 123 -10.86 14.43 -19.43
N ASN A 124 -11.92 14.17 -20.19
CA ASN A 124 -11.95 14.36 -21.65
C ASN A 124 -10.71 13.76 -22.35
N ASP A 125 -10.44 12.46 -22.10
CA ASP A 125 -9.31 11.68 -22.65
C ASP A 125 -7.90 12.23 -22.33
N THR A 126 -7.81 13.07 -21.33
CA THR A 126 -6.55 13.65 -20.84
C THR A 126 -6.39 13.32 -19.36
N LEU A 127 -5.20 12.91 -18.96
CA LEU A 127 -4.90 12.64 -17.54
C LEU A 127 -4.61 13.96 -16.81
N PHE A 128 -5.36 14.20 -15.74
CA PHE A 128 -5.23 15.34 -14.84
C PHE A 128 -4.57 14.91 -13.53
N TYR A 129 -3.87 15.85 -12.90
CA TYR A 129 -3.20 15.68 -11.63
C TYR A 129 -3.31 16.94 -10.77
N VAL A 130 -3.57 16.75 -9.48
CA VAL A 130 -3.48 17.77 -8.43
C VAL A 130 -3.03 17.12 -7.13
N GLY A 131 -2.12 17.76 -6.39
CA GLY A 131 -1.67 17.30 -5.08
C GLY A 131 -2.19 18.21 -3.97
N SER A 132 -2.19 17.72 -2.73
CA SER A 132 -2.35 18.56 -1.54
C SER A 132 -1.09 19.34 -1.29
N THR A 133 -1.22 20.61 -0.93
CA THR A 133 -0.08 21.43 -0.53
C THR A 133 -0.42 22.34 0.63
N TRP A 134 0.55 22.67 1.45
CA TRP A 134 0.44 23.72 2.47
C TRP A 134 0.35 25.12 1.88
N LYS A 135 0.73 25.25 0.60
CA LYS A 135 0.72 26.53 -0.12
C LYS A 135 -0.56 26.65 -0.92
N LYS A 136 -1.20 27.81 -0.86
CA LYS A 136 -2.45 28.12 -1.57
C LYS A 136 -2.32 28.11 -3.09
N ASP A 137 -1.12 28.29 -3.61
CA ASP A 137 -0.85 28.45 -5.04
C ASP A 137 -0.27 27.14 -5.59
N HIS A 138 -1.12 26.17 -5.92
CA HIS A 138 -0.69 24.98 -6.65
C HIS A 138 -1.48 24.85 -7.95
N PRO A 139 -0.82 24.47 -9.04
CA PRO A 139 -1.48 24.29 -10.33
C PRO A 139 -2.22 22.98 -10.41
N VAL A 140 -3.22 22.94 -11.30
CA VAL A 140 -3.75 21.69 -11.84
C VAL A 140 -2.98 21.35 -13.10
N TRP A 141 -2.49 20.14 -13.19
CA TRP A 141 -1.65 19.66 -14.27
C TRP A 141 -2.41 18.70 -15.18
N LYS A 142 -2.01 18.62 -16.44
CA LYS A 142 -2.56 17.66 -17.40
C LYS A 142 -1.53 17.13 -18.38
N THR A 143 -1.75 15.93 -18.87
CA THR A 143 -0.96 15.33 -19.95
C THR A 143 -1.77 14.33 -20.76
N ALA A 144 -1.48 14.21 -22.05
CA ALA A 144 -1.98 13.15 -22.92
C ALA A 144 -0.93 12.04 -23.12
N ASP A 145 0.31 12.27 -22.66
CA ASP A 145 1.45 11.33 -22.73
C ASP A 145 2.20 11.32 -21.38
N PRO A 146 1.66 10.62 -20.38
CA PRO A 146 2.25 10.62 -19.03
C PRO A 146 3.67 10.06 -19.02
N LYS A 147 3.99 9.04 -19.80
CA LYS A 147 5.34 8.41 -19.81
C LYS A 147 6.46 9.35 -20.28
N SER A 148 6.13 10.43 -20.98
CA SER A 148 7.11 11.47 -21.32
C SER A 148 7.59 12.28 -20.11
N GLY A 149 6.92 12.19 -18.97
CA GLY A 149 7.16 13.01 -17.79
C GLY A 149 6.75 14.49 -17.95
N ARG A 150 6.22 14.86 -19.12
CA ARG A 150 5.84 16.24 -19.44
C ARG A 150 4.38 16.49 -19.09
N TRP A 151 4.16 17.41 -18.17
CA TRP A 151 2.85 17.86 -17.77
C TRP A 151 2.71 19.35 -18.04
N LEU A 152 1.57 19.74 -18.57
CA LEU A 152 1.22 21.13 -18.84
C LEU A 152 0.33 21.64 -17.71
N ARG A 153 0.53 22.87 -17.30
CA ARG A 153 -0.42 23.55 -16.41
C ARG A 153 -1.73 23.76 -17.11
N HIS A 154 -2.79 23.24 -16.52
CA HIS A 154 -4.15 23.51 -16.99
C HIS A 154 -4.65 24.84 -16.45
N VAL A 155 -4.42 25.07 -15.14
CA VAL A 155 -4.57 26.36 -14.47
C VAL A 155 -3.33 26.57 -13.60
N ASP A 156 -2.89 27.85 -13.50
CA ASP A 156 -1.68 28.20 -12.72
C ASP A 156 -1.92 28.15 -11.21
N LYS A 157 -3.17 28.38 -10.80
CA LYS A 157 -3.61 28.35 -9.41
C LYS A 157 -4.90 27.57 -9.31
N ALA A 158 -4.87 26.47 -8.58
CA ALA A 158 -6.12 25.94 -8.05
C ALA A 158 -6.63 26.95 -7.02
N MET A 159 -7.81 27.49 -7.29
CA MET A 159 -8.36 28.58 -6.46
C MET A 159 -8.79 28.10 -5.07
N LEU A 160 -9.03 26.80 -4.91
CA LEU A 160 -9.26 26.18 -3.59
C LEU A 160 -8.00 25.41 -3.23
N PRO A 161 -7.28 25.81 -2.20
CA PRO A 161 -6.27 24.95 -1.62
C PRO A 161 -7.01 23.74 -1.04
N THR A 162 -6.89 22.61 -1.71
CA THR A 162 -7.57 21.38 -1.34
C THR A 162 -6.62 20.48 -0.59
N TRP A 163 -7.10 19.88 0.48
CA TRP A 163 -6.38 18.86 1.23
C TRP A 163 -7.00 17.51 0.91
N ASP A 164 -6.16 16.53 0.53
CA ASP A 164 -6.57 15.20 0.07
C ASP A 164 -7.64 15.27 -1.04
N PRO A 165 -7.33 15.90 -2.19
CA PRO A 165 -8.28 16.07 -3.27
C PRO A 165 -8.60 14.76 -3.96
N ALA A 166 -9.79 14.68 -4.55
CA ALA A 166 -10.19 13.69 -5.54
C ALA A 166 -10.90 14.37 -6.70
N ILE A 167 -10.65 13.88 -7.90
CA ILE A 167 -11.28 14.37 -9.14
C ILE A 167 -12.21 13.28 -9.66
N PHE A 168 -13.37 13.67 -10.15
CA PHE A 168 -14.31 12.78 -10.81
C PHE A 168 -14.97 13.48 -11.99
N GLN A 169 -14.98 12.86 -13.16
CA GLN A 169 -15.82 13.30 -14.28
C GLN A 169 -16.99 12.34 -14.44
N ASP A 170 -18.20 12.88 -14.41
CA ASP A 170 -19.43 12.10 -14.63
C ASP A 170 -19.73 11.89 -16.13
N ASP A 171 -20.72 11.05 -16.43
CA ASP A 171 -21.13 10.69 -17.80
C ASP A 171 -21.62 11.92 -18.58
N ASP A 172 -22.22 12.91 -17.90
CA ASP A 172 -22.66 14.21 -18.48
C ASP A 172 -21.49 15.17 -18.73
N LYS A 173 -20.24 14.71 -18.50
CA LYS A 173 -18.99 15.48 -18.66
C LYS A 173 -18.76 16.58 -17.63
N LYS A 174 -19.62 16.75 -16.65
CA LYS A 174 -19.33 17.60 -15.50
C LYS A 174 -18.21 17.05 -14.67
N VAL A 175 -17.41 17.94 -14.11
CA VAL A 175 -16.26 17.59 -13.27
C VAL A 175 -16.56 17.99 -11.84
N TYR A 176 -16.26 17.07 -10.95
CA TYR A 176 -16.43 17.24 -9.51
C TYR A 176 -15.08 17.11 -8.81
N MET A 177 -14.92 17.89 -7.74
CA MET A 177 -13.78 17.77 -6.85
C MET A 177 -14.27 17.54 -5.43
N TYR A 178 -13.66 16.57 -4.75
CA TYR A 178 -13.91 16.24 -3.35
C TYR A 178 -12.62 16.44 -2.58
N TYR A 179 -12.70 16.84 -1.32
CA TYR A 179 -11.51 17.06 -0.51
C TYR A 179 -11.83 17.11 0.98
N GLY A 180 -10.78 17.00 1.78
CA GLY A 180 -10.82 17.14 3.21
C GLY A 180 -9.92 16.16 3.94
N SER A 181 -9.31 16.63 5.02
CA SER A 181 -8.50 15.84 5.94
C SER A 181 -8.58 16.52 7.30
N SER A 182 -9.36 15.98 8.23
CA SER A 182 -9.67 16.67 9.50
C SER A 182 -10.16 15.73 10.59
N GLY A 183 -9.83 16.08 11.85
CA GLY A 183 -10.44 15.47 13.03
C GLY A 183 -11.78 16.09 13.45
N LYS A 184 -12.27 17.12 12.74
CA LYS A 184 -13.46 17.89 13.18
C LYS A 184 -14.46 18.19 12.08
N LEU A 185 -14.02 18.22 10.83
CA LEU A 185 -14.83 18.64 9.70
C LEU A 185 -15.07 17.46 8.75
N PRO A 186 -16.24 17.43 8.09
CA PRO A 186 -16.56 16.39 7.12
C PRO A 186 -15.76 16.57 5.82
N LEU A 187 -15.75 15.53 4.99
CA LEU A 187 -15.37 15.66 3.59
C LEU A 187 -16.40 16.49 2.85
N VAL A 188 -15.94 17.32 1.93
CA VAL A 188 -16.78 18.20 1.12
C VAL A 188 -16.58 17.94 -0.37
N GLY A 189 -17.55 18.35 -1.20
CA GLY A 189 -17.50 18.20 -2.64
C GLY A 189 -18.18 19.36 -3.36
N THR A 190 -17.75 19.62 -4.59
CA THR A 190 -18.32 20.67 -5.44
C THR A 190 -18.17 20.33 -6.92
N GLU A 191 -19.11 20.79 -7.75
CA GLU A 191 -18.91 20.85 -9.20
C GLU A 191 -17.92 21.96 -9.53
N VAL A 192 -16.96 21.71 -10.39
CA VAL A 192 -15.98 22.70 -10.86
C VAL A 192 -16.11 22.94 -12.34
N ASP A 193 -15.94 24.20 -12.74
CA ASP A 193 -15.80 24.54 -14.15
C ASP A 193 -14.46 23.95 -14.66
N TYR A 194 -14.55 23.06 -15.63
CA TYR A 194 -13.39 22.38 -16.21
C TYR A 194 -12.30 23.36 -16.71
N LYS A 195 -12.69 24.55 -17.24
CA LYS A 195 -11.74 25.48 -17.84
C LYS A 195 -10.97 26.29 -16.82
N THR A 196 -11.64 26.68 -15.76
CA THR A 196 -11.11 27.59 -14.73
C THR A 196 -10.70 26.88 -13.47
N TRP A 197 -11.18 25.64 -13.26
CA TRP A 197 -11.05 24.84 -12.04
C TRP A 197 -11.61 25.52 -10.79
N LEU A 198 -12.63 26.36 -11.00
CA LEU A 198 -13.35 27.05 -9.93
C LEU A 198 -14.67 26.34 -9.64
N PRO A 199 -15.18 26.40 -8.40
CA PRO A 199 -16.52 25.94 -8.10
C PRO A 199 -17.55 26.67 -9.01
N VAL A 200 -18.49 25.92 -9.54
CA VAL A 200 -19.58 26.47 -10.32
C VAL A 200 -20.46 27.37 -9.42
N GLY A 201 -20.85 28.56 -9.90
CA GLY A 201 -21.68 29.51 -9.16
C GLY A 201 -21.07 30.90 -9.09
N ASN A 202 -21.52 31.72 -8.13
CA ASN A 202 -21.07 33.10 -7.99
C ASN A 202 -19.68 33.13 -7.33
N GLN A 203 -18.66 33.55 -8.09
CA GLN A 203 -17.27 33.58 -7.61
C GLN A 203 -17.07 34.51 -6.41
N ALA A 204 -17.87 35.58 -6.27
CA ALA A 204 -17.78 36.47 -5.12
C ALA A 204 -18.10 35.77 -3.79
N ASP A 205 -18.91 34.73 -3.83
CA ASP A 205 -19.26 33.96 -2.64
C ASP A 205 -18.04 33.19 -2.08
N TYR A 206 -17.06 32.89 -2.93
CA TYR A 206 -15.85 32.11 -2.53
C TYR A 206 -14.67 33.01 -2.16
N ALA A 207 -14.76 34.31 -2.26
CA ALA A 207 -13.66 35.27 -1.98
C ALA A 207 -13.09 35.09 -0.56
N LYS A 208 -13.93 34.79 0.43
CA LYS A 208 -13.50 34.51 1.82
C LYS A 208 -12.72 33.22 1.93
N LEU A 209 -13.10 32.15 1.19
CA LEU A 209 -12.37 30.89 1.16
C LEU A 209 -11.00 31.09 0.54
N TYR A 210 -10.90 31.87 -0.53
CA TYR A 210 -9.61 32.21 -1.15
C TYR A 210 -8.69 33.03 -0.24
N ALA A 211 -9.27 33.81 0.66
CA ALA A 211 -8.53 34.58 1.66
C ALA A 211 -8.20 33.78 2.92
N ALA A 212 -8.80 32.60 3.12
CA ALA A 212 -8.55 31.77 4.31
C ALA A 212 -7.07 31.38 4.43
N THR A 213 -6.54 31.43 5.63
CA THR A 213 -5.15 31.04 5.95
C THR A 213 -5.08 29.63 6.49
N GLU A 214 -6.16 29.17 7.13
CA GLU A 214 -6.26 27.86 7.74
C GLU A 214 -6.93 26.86 6.79
N VAL A 215 -6.38 25.67 6.67
CA VAL A 215 -6.94 24.60 5.82
C VAL A 215 -8.34 24.21 6.27
N GLU A 216 -8.61 24.22 7.59
CA GLU A 216 -9.92 23.90 8.14
C GLU A 216 -11.03 24.87 7.67
N ASP A 217 -10.72 26.13 7.40
CA ASP A 217 -11.71 27.10 6.91
C ASP A 217 -12.19 26.80 5.48
N ILE A 218 -11.33 26.13 4.70
CA ILE A 218 -11.61 25.77 3.30
C ILE A 218 -12.46 24.51 3.21
N GLN A 219 -12.32 23.62 4.17
CA GLN A 219 -13.05 22.35 4.26
C GLN A 219 -14.49 22.50 4.74
N ARG A 220 -14.95 23.73 5.05
CA ARG A 220 -16.31 23.97 5.49
C ARG A 220 -17.29 23.97 4.33
N PRO A 221 -18.49 23.37 4.48
CA PRO A 221 -19.58 23.56 3.51
C PRO A 221 -19.90 25.04 3.34
N TYR A 222 -19.92 25.52 2.09
CA TYR A 222 -20.21 26.90 1.79
C TYR A 222 -20.71 27.08 0.33
N GLY A 223 -21.83 27.74 0.12
CA GLY A 223 -22.37 27.94 -1.22
C GLY A 223 -22.68 26.63 -1.95
N GLN A 224 -21.98 26.37 -3.06
CA GLN A 224 -22.09 25.12 -3.82
C GLN A 224 -21.20 23.99 -3.27
N ILE A 225 -20.32 24.29 -2.31
CA ILE A 225 -19.52 23.28 -1.63
C ILE A 225 -20.41 22.57 -0.60
N LYS A 226 -20.60 21.26 -0.78
CA LYS A 226 -21.52 20.44 0.01
C LYS A 226 -20.73 19.49 0.91
N GLU A 227 -21.26 19.24 2.11
CA GLU A 227 -20.83 18.09 2.90
C GLU A 227 -21.21 16.80 2.16
N VAL A 228 -20.27 15.87 2.07
CA VAL A 228 -20.47 14.57 1.41
C VAL A 228 -20.36 13.40 2.38
N VAL A 229 -19.40 13.41 3.30
CA VAL A 229 -19.23 12.37 4.33
C VAL A 229 -18.75 13.00 5.63
N GLY A 230 -19.42 12.67 6.74
CA GLY A 230 -18.96 12.90 8.10
C GLY A 230 -18.84 11.58 8.85
N LEU A 231 -18.01 11.53 9.90
CA LEU A 231 -17.85 10.36 10.76
C LEU A 231 -18.96 10.27 11.82
N ASP A 232 -19.30 9.05 12.18
CA ASP A 232 -20.16 8.73 13.34
C ASP A 232 -19.55 7.64 14.22
N PRO A 233 -18.40 7.90 14.87
CA PRO A 233 -17.70 6.91 15.70
C PRO A 233 -18.53 6.46 16.92
N LYS A 234 -19.56 7.22 17.31
CA LYS A 234 -20.50 6.82 18.36
C LYS A 234 -21.30 5.57 17.97
N ASN A 235 -21.58 5.40 16.67
CA ASN A 235 -22.31 4.27 16.14
C ASN A 235 -21.40 3.28 15.40
N HIS A 236 -20.32 3.76 14.77
CA HIS A 236 -19.39 2.95 13.95
C HIS A 236 -18.06 2.77 14.68
N GLY A 237 -17.84 1.59 15.26
CA GLY A 237 -16.68 1.31 16.09
C GLY A 237 -15.34 1.43 15.35
N TRP A 238 -15.30 1.06 14.06
CA TRP A 238 -14.09 1.10 13.24
C TRP A 238 -13.62 2.55 12.91
N GLU A 239 -14.51 3.54 13.00
CA GLU A 239 -14.17 4.96 12.81
C GLU A 239 -13.49 5.61 14.02
N ARG A 240 -13.51 4.93 15.19
CA ARG A 240 -12.91 5.47 16.42
C ARG A 240 -11.40 5.58 16.31
N PHE A 241 -10.87 6.67 16.79
CA PHE A 241 -9.43 6.91 16.91
C PHE A 241 -8.76 5.89 17.86
N GLY A 242 -7.42 5.75 17.76
CA GLY A 242 -6.60 4.95 18.67
C GLY A 242 -6.07 3.65 18.08
N PRO A 243 -5.03 3.08 18.71
CA PRO A 243 -4.30 1.90 18.23
C PRO A 243 -5.18 0.65 18.02
N ASN A 244 -6.29 0.57 18.73
CA ASN A 244 -7.28 -0.50 18.60
C ASN A 244 -8.71 0.06 18.57
N ASN A 245 -8.93 1.22 17.95
CA ASN A 245 -10.21 1.94 17.96
C ASN A 245 -10.73 2.19 19.40
N ASP A 246 -9.86 2.63 20.31
CA ASP A 246 -10.09 2.60 21.77
C ASP A 246 -9.92 3.96 22.46
N MET A 247 -9.59 5.02 21.71
CA MET A 247 -9.47 6.38 22.28
C MET A 247 -10.78 7.16 22.07
N GLU A 248 -11.54 7.30 23.15
CA GLU A 248 -12.80 8.05 23.12
C GLU A 248 -12.97 8.83 24.45
N PRO A 249 -13.10 10.17 24.41
CA PRO A 249 -13.01 11.00 23.21
C PRO A 249 -11.60 11.05 22.65
N ALA A 250 -11.50 11.13 21.32
CA ALA A 250 -10.21 11.33 20.67
C ALA A 250 -9.65 12.72 21.00
N PRO A 251 -8.34 12.84 21.31
CA PRO A 251 -7.76 14.10 21.78
C PRO A 251 -7.78 15.22 20.72
N TRP A 252 -7.81 14.85 19.42
CA TRP A 252 -7.89 15.78 18.29
C TRP A 252 -9.17 15.63 17.46
N GLY A 253 -10.13 14.83 17.92
CA GLY A 253 -11.28 14.37 17.17
C GLY A 253 -10.96 13.08 16.37
N ASP A 254 -12.03 12.42 15.94
CA ASP A 254 -11.92 11.26 15.06
C ASP A 254 -11.57 11.75 13.66
N PHE A 255 -10.63 11.08 12.96
CA PHE A 255 -10.01 11.64 11.76
C PHE A 255 -10.59 11.02 10.48
N ILE A 256 -10.97 11.89 9.55
CA ILE A 256 -11.46 11.52 8.21
C ILE A 256 -10.59 12.16 7.13
N GLU A 257 -10.34 11.41 6.06
CA GLU A 257 -9.56 11.85 4.91
C GLU A 257 -9.85 10.99 3.68
N GLY A 258 -9.13 11.18 2.56
CA GLY A 258 -9.06 10.22 1.47
C GLY A 258 -10.35 10.06 0.67
N ALA A 259 -10.98 11.15 0.29
CA ALA A 259 -12.15 11.13 -0.58
C ALA A 259 -11.85 10.45 -1.92
N TRP A 260 -12.73 9.55 -2.37
CA TRP A 260 -12.68 8.98 -3.72
C TRP A 260 -14.08 8.62 -4.22
N MET A 261 -14.41 8.98 -5.47
CA MET A 261 -15.70 8.69 -6.09
C MET A 261 -15.60 7.53 -7.08
N THR A 262 -16.46 6.52 -6.90
CA THR A 262 -16.70 5.47 -7.89
C THR A 262 -18.17 5.47 -8.30
N LYS A 263 -18.46 5.40 -9.59
CA LYS A 263 -19.82 5.24 -10.11
C LYS A 263 -20.05 3.79 -10.56
N HIS A 264 -21.14 3.19 -10.11
CA HIS A 264 -21.54 1.85 -10.51
C HIS A 264 -23.07 1.74 -10.54
N ASN A 265 -23.62 1.17 -11.63
CA ASN A 265 -25.07 0.98 -11.83
C ASN A 265 -25.91 2.24 -11.53
N GLY A 266 -25.41 3.41 -11.92
CA GLY A 266 -26.10 4.70 -11.71
C GLY A 266 -26.05 5.24 -10.27
N LYS A 267 -25.39 4.52 -9.35
CA LYS A 267 -25.12 4.96 -7.98
C LYS A 267 -23.71 5.52 -7.84
N TYR A 268 -23.52 6.38 -6.86
CA TYR A 268 -22.26 7.06 -6.55
C TYR A 268 -21.76 6.58 -5.19
N TYR A 269 -20.54 6.07 -5.16
CA TYR A 269 -19.89 5.50 -3.98
C TYR A 269 -18.76 6.41 -3.54
N MET A 270 -19.02 7.18 -2.48
CA MET A 270 -18.03 8.07 -1.89
C MET A 270 -17.21 7.28 -0.86
N GLN A 271 -15.98 6.92 -1.24
CA GLN A 271 -15.00 6.28 -0.36
C GLN A 271 -14.33 7.33 0.54
N TYR A 272 -13.95 6.91 1.75
CA TYR A 272 -13.20 7.72 2.71
C TYR A 272 -12.31 6.86 3.59
N GLY A 273 -11.23 7.44 4.13
CA GLY A 273 -10.30 6.81 5.06
C GLY A 273 -10.56 7.24 6.50
N ALA A 274 -10.52 6.31 7.44
CA ALA A 274 -10.59 6.52 8.90
C ALA A 274 -9.96 5.33 9.64
N PRO A 275 -9.57 5.47 10.95
CA PRO A 275 -9.55 6.71 11.74
C PRO A 275 -8.27 7.54 11.56
N ALA A 276 -7.11 6.94 11.23
CA ALA A 276 -5.84 7.61 10.95
C ALA A 276 -4.75 6.61 10.55
N THR A 277 -3.81 7.08 9.76
CA THR A 277 -2.79 6.28 9.05
C THR A 277 -1.82 5.53 9.97
N GLU A 278 -1.62 5.99 11.22
CA GLU A 278 -0.71 5.35 12.18
C GLU A 278 -1.31 4.14 12.89
N PHE A 279 -2.59 3.82 12.69
CA PHE A 279 -3.26 2.73 13.41
C PHE A 279 -3.48 1.51 12.52
N LYS A 280 -3.44 0.32 13.13
CA LYS A 280 -3.76 -0.94 12.44
C LYS A 280 -5.21 -0.99 11.93
N GLY A 281 -6.10 -0.21 12.55
CA GLY A 281 -7.51 -0.09 12.18
C GLY A 281 -7.77 0.84 11.00
N TYR A 282 -6.75 1.46 10.42
CA TYR A 282 -6.90 2.35 9.28
C TYR A 282 -7.54 1.62 8.09
N ALA A 283 -8.69 2.12 7.65
CA ALA A 283 -9.57 1.43 6.71
C ALA A 283 -10.24 2.40 5.74
N ASN A 284 -10.80 1.87 4.66
CA ASN A 284 -11.72 2.62 3.80
C ASN A 284 -13.17 2.25 4.11
N GLY A 285 -14.00 3.27 4.30
CA GLY A 285 -15.45 3.15 4.30
C GLY A 285 -16.07 3.73 3.04
N VAL A 286 -17.38 3.55 2.88
CA VAL A 286 -18.15 4.02 1.72
C VAL A 286 -19.50 4.55 2.17
N HIS A 287 -19.89 5.71 1.62
CA HIS A 287 -21.27 6.18 1.61
C HIS A 287 -21.82 6.12 0.18
N VAL A 288 -23.10 5.83 0.01
CA VAL A 288 -23.75 5.61 -1.29
C VAL A 288 -24.81 6.66 -1.53
N GLY A 289 -24.82 7.29 -2.72
CA GLY A 289 -25.79 8.30 -3.13
C GLY A 289 -26.30 8.08 -4.55
N ASN A 290 -27.30 8.89 -4.93
CA ASN A 290 -27.89 8.86 -6.27
C ASN A 290 -27.44 10.06 -7.14
N SER A 291 -26.53 10.87 -6.62
CA SER A 291 -25.98 12.03 -7.31
C SER A 291 -24.53 12.25 -6.86
N PRO A 292 -23.68 12.87 -7.69
CA PRO A 292 -22.27 13.07 -7.36
C PRO A 292 -22.03 13.98 -6.13
N LEU A 293 -23.01 14.78 -5.74
CA LEU A 293 -22.95 15.61 -4.53
C LEU A 293 -23.93 15.16 -3.44
N GLY A 294 -24.40 13.92 -3.52
CA GLY A 294 -25.27 13.32 -2.53
C GLY A 294 -26.75 13.74 -2.64
N PRO A 295 -27.55 13.56 -1.58
CA PRO A 295 -27.09 13.07 -0.27
C PRO A 295 -26.55 11.65 -0.31
N PHE A 296 -25.61 11.36 0.59
CA PHE A 296 -25.00 10.04 0.70
C PHE A 296 -25.42 9.36 2.01
N GLU A 297 -25.62 8.05 1.96
CA GLU A 297 -25.97 7.21 3.11
C GLU A 297 -24.85 6.22 3.40
N TYR A 298 -24.55 5.98 4.66
CA TYR A 298 -23.57 5.01 5.14
C TYR A 298 -23.87 3.60 4.60
N GLN A 299 -22.91 2.97 3.93
CA GLN A 299 -23.02 1.58 3.52
C GLN A 299 -22.92 0.66 4.73
N LYS A 300 -23.97 -0.07 5.06
CA LYS A 300 -24.03 -0.93 6.26
C LYS A 300 -22.97 -2.03 6.32
N HIS A 301 -22.37 -2.37 5.19
CA HIS A 301 -21.29 -3.37 5.07
C HIS A 301 -19.89 -2.78 5.30
N ASN A 302 -19.78 -1.55 5.76
CA ASN A 302 -18.50 -0.94 6.13
C ASN A 302 -17.84 -1.65 7.34
N PRO A 303 -16.49 -1.54 7.48
CA PRO A 303 -15.59 -0.91 6.52
C PRO A 303 -15.51 -1.70 5.21
N MET A 304 -15.34 -0.98 4.09
CA MET A 304 -15.28 -1.59 2.76
C MET A 304 -13.94 -2.31 2.53
N SER A 305 -12.84 -1.73 2.99
CA SER A 305 -11.49 -2.32 2.94
C SER A 305 -10.85 -2.20 4.32
N TYR A 306 -10.50 -3.34 4.93
CA TYR A 306 -10.02 -3.41 6.31
C TYR A 306 -8.98 -4.53 6.49
N LYS A 307 -7.78 -4.19 6.93
CA LYS A 307 -6.66 -5.13 7.11
C LYS A 307 -5.94 -4.90 8.44
N PRO A 308 -6.55 -5.26 9.59
CA PRO A 308 -6.00 -4.94 10.91
C PRO A 308 -4.95 -5.93 11.41
N GLY A 309 -4.61 -6.95 10.66
CA GLY A 309 -3.66 -8.00 11.05
C GLY A 309 -3.04 -8.71 9.85
N GLY A 310 -2.00 -9.51 10.11
CA GLY A 310 -1.14 -10.12 9.11
C GLY A 310 0.20 -9.37 8.97
N PHE A 311 0.94 -9.63 7.90
CA PHE A 311 2.23 -8.97 7.62
C PHE A 311 2.05 -7.49 7.27
N VAL A 312 1.16 -7.16 6.34
CA VAL A 312 0.74 -5.77 6.09
C VAL A 312 -0.49 -5.46 6.91
N ILE A 313 -0.51 -4.28 7.54
CA ILE A 313 -1.60 -3.79 8.37
C ILE A 313 -1.98 -2.36 7.97
N GLY A 314 -3.30 -2.07 7.96
CA GLY A 314 -3.88 -0.86 7.40
C GLY A 314 -4.30 -1.07 5.95
N ALA A 315 -5.34 -0.35 5.51
CA ALA A 315 -5.86 -0.37 4.14
C ALA A 315 -6.65 0.93 3.84
N GLY A 316 -6.38 2.01 4.58
CA GLY A 316 -7.08 3.28 4.44
C GLY A 316 -6.47 4.21 3.40
N HIS A 317 -7.19 5.25 3.04
CA HIS A 317 -6.84 6.30 2.10
C HIS A 317 -6.16 5.78 0.82
N GLY A 318 -6.95 5.33 -0.08
CA GLY A 318 -6.56 4.93 -1.42
C GLY A 318 -7.75 5.06 -2.35
N ASN A 319 -7.68 4.45 -3.51
CA ASN A 319 -8.77 4.52 -4.46
C ASN A 319 -9.27 3.14 -4.91
N THR A 320 -10.47 3.12 -5.47
CA THR A 320 -10.99 1.97 -6.20
C THR A 320 -10.94 2.26 -7.69
N PHE A 321 -10.37 1.33 -8.45
CA PHE A 321 -10.24 1.44 -9.91
C PHE A 321 -10.57 0.11 -10.59
N ALA A 322 -10.89 0.15 -11.89
CA ALA A 322 -11.06 -1.05 -12.71
C ALA A 322 -9.81 -1.33 -13.53
N ASP A 323 -9.42 -2.60 -13.63
CA ASP A 323 -8.36 -3.03 -14.53
C ASP A 323 -8.83 -3.13 -15.99
N ASN A 324 -7.92 -3.47 -16.90
CA ASN A 324 -8.21 -3.60 -18.33
C ASN A 324 -9.17 -4.75 -18.67
N TYR A 325 -9.50 -5.61 -17.71
CA TYR A 325 -10.41 -6.74 -17.86
C TYR A 325 -11.77 -6.52 -17.19
N GLY A 326 -11.94 -5.36 -16.52
CA GLY A 326 -13.15 -5.00 -15.80
C GLY A 326 -13.23 -5.53 -14.37
N ASN A 327 -12.12 -6.01 -13.78
CA ASN A 327 -12.06 -6.31 -12.36
C ASN A 327 -11.76 -5.05 -11.57
N TYR A 328 -12.42 -4.88 -10.43
CA TYR A 328 -12.12 -3.78 -9.53
C TYR A 328 -11.02 -4.15 -8.53
N TRP A 329 -10.26 -3.14 -8.16
CA TRP A 329 -9.19 -3.20 -7.16
C TRP A 329 -9.33 -2.01 -6.22
N ASN A 330 -8.99 -2.21 -4.96
CA ASN A 330 -8.87 -1.15 -3.97
C ASN A 330 -7.43 -1.03 -3.51
N THR A 331 -6.89 0.18 -3.57
CA THR A 331 -5.58 0.50 -3.01
C THR A 331 -5.72 1.07 -1.61
N GLY A 332 -4.66 0.99 -0.83
CA GLY A 332 -4.62 1.55 0.50
C GLY A 332 -3.21 1.84 0.97
N THR A 333 -3.15 2.43 2.15
CA THR A 333 -1.93 2.73 2.87
C THR A 333 -1.71 1.70 3.96
N CYS A 334 -0.64 0.93 3.90
CA CYS A 334 -0.21 0.11 5.02
C CYS A 334 0.89 0.79 5.84
N LYS A 335 0.82 0.62 7.15
CA LYS A 335 1.77 1.24 8.07
C LYS A 335 3.01 0.38 8.27
N ILE A 336 4.15 1.01 8.38
CA ILE A 336 5.39 0.45 8.90
C ILE A 336 5.65 1.01 10.30
N SER A 337 5.75 2.35 10.43
CA SER A 337 5.82 3.08 11.70
C SER A 337 6.92 2.60 12.67
N ILE A 338 8.09 2.24 12.14
CA ILE A 338 9.26 1.88 12.94
C ILE A 338 9.96 3.15 13.42
N LYS A 339 10.41 3.96 12.47
CA LYS A 339 11.19 5.20 12.72
C LYS A 339 10.29 6.41 12.88
N ASP A 340 9.15 6.40 12.21
CA ASP A 340 8.19 7.52 12.20
C ASP A 340 6.78 7.03 11.95
N ARG A 341 5.76 7.73 12.49
CA ARG A 341 4.34 7.40 12.27
C ARG A 341 3.92 7.45 10.80
N PHE A 342 4.60 8.23 9.98
CA PHE A 342 4.37 8.34 8.54
C PHE A 342 5.30 7.45 7.70
N GLU A 343 5.96 6.48 8.31
CA GLU A 343 6.65 5.42 7.58
C GLU A 343 5.61 4.41 7.09
N ARG A 344 5.30 4.48 5.80
CA ARG A 344 4.16 3.79 5.18
C ARG A 344 4.54 3.16 3.86
N ARG A 345 3.72 2.19 3.42
CA ARG A 345 3.80 1.55 2.11
C ARG A 345 2.40 1.51 1.49
N ILE A 346 2.35 1.00 0.26
CA ILE A 346 1.12 0.88 -0.52
C ILE A 346 0.73 -0.58 -0.62
N ASP A 347 -0.55 -0.86 -0.45
CA ASP A 347 -1.17 -2.14 -0.73
C ASP A 347 -2.26 -2.05 -1.80
N MET A 348 -2.64 -3.21 -2.32
CA MET A 348 -3.70 -3.35 -3.31
C MET A 348 -4.44 -4.67 -3.07
N PHE A 349 -5.76 -4.63 -3.08
CA PHE A 349 -6.63 -5.79 -2.83
C PHE A 349 -7.71 -5.93 -3.91
N PRO A 350 -8.15 -7.17 -4.21
CA PRO A 350 -9.34 -7.38 -5.03
C PRO A 350 -10.56 -6.67 -4.43
N ALA A 351 -11.32 -5.99 -5.27
CA ALA A 351 -12.52 -5.27 -4.87
C ALA A 351 -13.63 -5.45 -5.90
N GLY A 352 -14.82 -4.98 -5.61
CA GLY A 352 -15.94 -5.04 -6.56
C GLY A 352 -17.26 -4.64 -5.97
N PHE A 353 -18.29 -4.97 -6.73
CA PHE A 353 -19.69 -4.80 -6.36
C PHE A 353 -20.37 -6.15 -6.44
N ASP A 354 -21.14 -6.50 -5.44
CA ASP A 354 -21.93 -7.74 -5.48
C ASP A 354 -23.28 -7.54 -6.20
N LYS A 355 -24.05 -8.60 -6.29
CA LYS A 355 -25.37 -8.59 -6.95
C LYS A 355 -26.40 -7.61 -6.34
N ASP A 356 -26.16 -7.13 -5.13
CA ASP A 356 -27.02 -6.18 -4.41
C ASP A 356 -26.39 -4.77 -4.38
N ASP A 357 -25.41 -4.50 -5.27
CA ASP A 357 -24.65 -3.27 -5.38
C ASP A 357 -23.86 -2.90 -4.11
N VAL A 358 -23.51 -3.87 -3.27
CA VAL A 358 -22.63 -3.65 -2.12
C VAL A 358 -21.19 -3.56 -2.62
N MET A 359 -20.53 -2.44 -2.37
CA MET A 359 -19.10 -2.27 -2.64
C MET A 359 -18.28 -2.98 -1.55
N TYR A 360 -17.33 -3.80 -1.95
CA TYR A 360 -16.49 -4.58 -1.04
C TYR A 360 -15.03 -4.64 -1.50
N SER A 361 -14.14 -4.97 -0.57
CA SER A 361 -12.76 -5.38 -0.86
C SER A 361 -12.41 -6.64 -0.08
N ILE A 362 -11.66 -7.56 -0.70
CA ILE A 362 -11.24 -8.82 -0.09
C ILE A 362 -9.80 -8.70 0.38
N THR A 363 -9.62 -8.46 1.67
CA THR A 363 -8.30 -8.33 2.30
C THR A 363 -7.79 -9.63 2.93
N SER A 364 -8.62 -10.70 2.93
CA SER A 364 -8.22 -12.02 3.41
C SER A 364 -7.09 -12.59 2.54
N TYR A 365 -6.03 -13.05 3.18
CA TYR A 365 -4.78 -13.46 2.51
C TYR A 365 -4.19 -12.37 1.58
N GLY A 366 -4.51 -11.10 1.84
CA GLY A 366 -4.09 -9.97 1.01
C GLY A 366 -2.59 -9.65 1.10
N ASP A 367 -1.88 -10.24 2.03
CA ASP A 367 -0.42 -10.23 2.19
C ASP A 367 0.26 -11.53 1.70
N PHE A 368 -0.51 -12.45 1.08
CA PHE A 368 0.00 -13.62 0.38
C PHE A 368 0.00 -13.36 -1.12
N PRO A 369 0.64 -14.23 -1.94
CA PRO A 369 0.64 -14.04 -3.39
C PRO A 369 -0.77 -13.97 -3.99
N ILE A 370 -1.03 -12.89 -4.71
CA ILE A 370 -2.31 -12.56 -5.33
C ILE A 370 -2.14 -12.70 -6.84
N VAL A 371 -3.05 -13.46 -7.48
CA VAL A 371 -3.04 -13.68 -8.93
C VAL A 371 -3.42 -12.40 -9.66
N LEU A 372 -2.59 -11.99 -10.61
CA LEU A 372 -2.91 -10.92 -11.55
C LEU A 372 -3.89 -11.42 -12.62
N PRO A 373 -4.89 -10.62 -12.97
CA PRO A 373 -5.92 -11.08 -13.90
C PRO A 373 -5.43 -11.03 -15.34
N THR A 374 -5.90 -12.00 -16.12
CA THR A 374 -5.83 -12.03 -17.58
C THR A 374 -7.22 -12.05 -18.22
N GLN A 375 -8.24 -11.98 -17.39
CA GLN A 375 -9.66 -11.94 -17.78
C GLN A 375 -10.51 -11.45 -16.59
N GLN A 376 -11.76 -11.13 -16.84
CA GLN A 376 -12.72 -10.84 -15.77
C GLN A 376 -12.96 -12.09 -14.89
N ARG A 377 -13.09 -11.88 -13.58
CA ARG A 377 -13.32 -12.95 -12.59
C ARG A 377 -14.27 -12.49 -11.47
N ASP A 378 -14.76 -13.45 -10.72
CA ASP A 378 -15.54 -13.20 -9.50
C ASP A 378 -14.61 -12.79 -8.35
N GLN A 379 -14.52 -11.49 -8.09
CA GLN A 379 -13.68 -10.92 -7.03
C GLN A 379 -14.19 -11.22 -5.60
N THR A 380 -15.44 -11.68 -5.41
CA THR A 380 -15.95 -12.04 -4.08
C THR A 380 -15.19 -13.20 -3.43
N LYS A 381 -14.51 -13.99 -4.24
CA LYS A 381 -13.67 -15.13 -3.80
C LYS A 381 -12.23 -14.73 -3.50
N GLY A 382 -11.88 -13.44 -3.67
CA GLY A 382 -10.52 -12.98 -3.64
C GLY A 382 -9.69 -13.46 -4.83
N ALA A 383 -8.39 -13.34 -4.72
CA ALA A 383 -7.46 -13.67 -5.80
C ALA A 383 -6.19 -14.38 -5.32
N SER A 384 -6.22 -15.00 -4.14
CA SER A 384 -5.06 -15.72 -3.61
C SER A 384 -4.59 -16.80 -4.59
N ALA A 385 -3.27 -16.90 -4.80
CA ALA A 385 -2.64 -17.96 -5.59
C ALA A 385 -2.73 -19.35 -4.91
N GLY A 386 -3.18 -19.40 -3.65
CA GLY A 386 -3.22 -20.61 -2.85
C GLY A 386 -1.85 -21.09 -2.36
N TRP A 387 -0.80 -20.31 -2.55
CA TRP A 387 0.53 -20.57 -2.01
C TRP A 387 0.59 -20.06 -0.56
N MET A 388 0.95 -20.98 0.35
CA MET A 388 0.99 -20.69 1.77
C MET A 388 2.36 -20.20 2.19
N LEU A 389 2.43 -19.50 3.31
CA LEU A 389 3.68 -19.06 3.92
C LEU A 389 4.40 -20.26 4.55
N LEU A 390 5.62 -20.52 4.11
CA LEU A 390 6.46 -21.65 4.54
C LEU A 390 7.49 -21.26 5.59
N SER A 391 7.82 -19.96 5.68
CA SER A 391 8.92 -19.44 6.50
C SER A 391 8.53 -19.03 7.91
N TYR A 392 7.25 -18.96 8.29
CA TYR A 392 6.82 -18.46 9.59
C TYR A 392 7.50 -19.17 10.77
N LYS A 393 8.23 -18.39 11.58
CA LYS A 393 8.99 -18.85 12.76
C LYS A 393 9.94 -20.03 12.48
N LYS A 394 10.45 -20.13 11.25
CA LYS A 394 11.47 -21.11 10.91
C LYS A 394 12.84 -20.65 11.41
N PRO A 395 13.71 -21.60 11.82
CA PRO A 395 15.06 -21.27 12.23
C PRO A 395 15.87 -20.56 11.15
N VAL A 396 16.55 -19.50 11.55
CA VAL A 396 17.43 -18.72 10.67
C VAL A 396 18.84 -18.66 11.21
N THR A 397 19.81 -18.81 10.34
CA THR A 397 21.22 -18.52 10.58
C THR A 397 21.67 -17.40 9.66
N VAL A 398 22.58 -16.57 10.13
CA VAL A 398 23.05 -15.38 9.42
C VAL A 398 24.57 -15.24 9.52
N SER A 399 25.17 -14.49 8.60
CA SER A 399 26.61 -14.18 8.63
C SER A 399 27.01 -13.34 9.83
N SER A 400 26.20 -12.32 10.14
CA SER A 400 26.43 -11.40 11.26
C SER A 400 25.10 -10.79 11.74
N SER A 401 25.09 -10.15 12.91
CA SER A 401 23.97 -9.33 13.37
C SER A 401 24.45 -8.09 14.08
N GLU A 402 23.78 -6.95 13.85
CA GLU A 402 23.91 -5.75 14.67
C GLU A 402 23.48 -6.02 16.11
N GLU A 403 24.03 -5.24 17.02
CA GLU A 403 23.67 -5.29 18.43
C GLU A 403 22.33 -4.57 18.68
N CYS A 404 21.64 -4.97 19.75
CA CYS A 404 20.45 -4.26 20.18
C CYS A 404 20.82 -2.81 20.57
N MET A 405 19.95 -1.87 20.22
CA MET A 405 20.07 -0.48 20.63
C MET A 405 18.79 0.03 21.26
N GLU A 406 18.90 1.05 22.11
CA GLU A 406 17.74 1.81 22.58
C GLU A 406 17.34 2.83 21.53
N VAL A 407 16.11 2.73 21.06
CA VAL A 407 15.52 3.62 20.06
C VAL A 407 14.42 4.44 20.72
N GLN A 408 14.47 5.75 20.55
CA GLN A 408 13.35 6.60 20.92
C GLN A 408 12.21 6.34 19.96
N THR A 409 11.09 5.80 20.47
CA THR A 409 9.90 5.57 19.66
C THR A 409 9.11 6.88 19.45
N HIS A 410 8.16 6.85 18.53
CA HIS A 410 7.19 7.95 18.34
C HIS A 410 6.17 8.04 19.48
N ARG A 411 6.21 7.11 20.43
CA ARG A 411 5.30 7.09 21.59
C ARG A 411 5.77 8.10 22.64
N VAL A 412 4.80 8.70 23.32
CA VAL A 412 5.00 9.45 24.56
C VAL A 412 4.24 8.73 25.67
N ASP A 413 4.77 8.72 26.88
CA ASP A 413 4.07 8.23 28.05
C ASP A 413 2.93 9.19 28.46
N THR A 414 2.15 8.79 29.46
CA THR A 414 1.06 9.60 30.02
C THR A 414 1.51 10.94 30.61
N GLY A 415 2.81 11.13 30.83
CA GLY A 415 3.42 12.38 31.27
C GLY A 415 4.07 13.21 30.15
N GLY A 416 3.90 12.81 28.89
CA GLY A 416 4.49 13.50 27.74
C GLY A 416 5.99 13.25 27.55
N LYS A 417 6.59 12.29 28.27
CA LYS A 417 7.98 11.91 28.10
C LYS A 417 8.14 10.95 26.93
N LYS A 418 9.22 11.11 26.20
CA LYS A 418 9.62 10.23 25.12
C LYS A 418 9.86 8.81 25.63
N VAL A 419 9.28 7.83 24.94
CA VAL A 419 9.44 6.41 25.29
C VAL A 419 10.62 5.87 24.51
N PHE A 420 11.55 5.22 25.20
CA PHE A 420 12.67 4.49 24.60
C PHE A 420 12.36 3.00 24.69
N GLU A 421 12.55 2.30 23.60
CA GLU A 421 12.37 0.85 23.53
C GLU A 421 13.67 0.20 23.06
N LYS A 422 13.99 -0.98 23.60
CA LYS A 422 15.14 -1.75 23.15
C LYS A 422 14.76 -2.48 21.86
N PHE A 423 15.41 -2.09 20.78
CA PHE A 423 15.28 -2.73 19.48
C PHE A 423 16.42 -3.74 19.27
N CYS A 424 16.09 -4.97 18.90
CA CYS A 424 17.06 -6.02 18.64
C CYS A 424 16.95 -6.51 17.21
N TYR A 425 18.07 -6.52 16.50
CA TYR A 425 18.16 -6.81 15.06
C TYR A 425 18.54 -8.28 14.81
N GLY A 426 17.95 -9.18 15.58
CA GLY A 426 18.29 -10.61 15.54
C GLY A 426 17.65 -11.38 14.37
N PRO A 427 18.18 -12.58 14.05
CA PRO A 427 17.73 -13.36 12.89
C PRO A 427 16.28 -13.85 12.98
N ASN A 428 15.69 -13.93 14.17
CA ASN A 428 14.29 -14.35 14.33
C ASN A 428 13.29 -13.35 13.69
N ASN A 429 13.69 -12.09 13.54
CA ASN A 429 12.89 -11.06 12.89
C ASN A 429 12.74 -11.28 11.37
N LEU A 430 13.51 -12.21 10.79
CA LEU A 430 13.42 -12.55 9.36
C LEU A 430 12.21 -13.43 9.01
N THR A 431 11.52 -13.97 10.02
CA THR A 431 10.45 -14.96 9.81
C THR A 431 9.28 -14.80 10.80
N ASP A 432 9.15 -13.65 11.46
CA ASP A 432 8.13 -13.43 12.50
C ASP A 432 6.80 -12.88 11.96
N GLU A 433 6.73 -12.48 10.68
CA GLU A 433 5.56 -11.85 10.04
C GLU A 433 5.18 -10.51 10.68
N ASP A 434 6.18 -9.78 11.17
CA ASP A 434 6.00 -8.42 11.66
C ASP A 434 6.85 -7.43 10.83
N ILE A 435 6.22 -6.75 9.89
CA ILE A 435 6.88 -5.77 9.02
C ILE A 435 7.57 -4.63 9.80
N GLN A 436 7.26 -4.46 11.08
CA GLN A 436 7.83 -3.43 11.97
C GLN A 436 9.11 -3.91 12.67
N SER A 437 9.42 -5.20 12.64
CA SER A 437 10.68 -5.76 13.11
C SER A 437 11.63 -6.02 11.94
N TYR A 438 12.92 -6.14 12.19
CA TYR A 438 13.88 -6.53 11.16
C TYR A 438 15.20 -7.06 11.75
N TRP A 439 15.85 -7.92 10.98
CA TRP A 439 17.25 -8.26 11.16
C TRP A 439 18.15 -7.29 10.40
N SER A 440 19.33 -7.00 10.97
CA SER A 440 20.38 -6.25 10.28
C SER A 440 21.71 -6.96 10.43
N ALA A 441 22.43 -7.15 9.33
CA ALA A 441 23.84 -7.49 9.35
C ALA A 441 24.67 -6.32 9.91
N LYS A 442 25.93 -6.59 10.29
CA LYS A 442 26.87 -5.55 10.75
C LYS A 442 27.37 -4.67 9.64
N THR A 443 27.31 -5.13 8.39
CA THR A 443 27.78 -4.40 7.22
C THR A 443 26.77 -4.49 6.06
N ALA A 444 27.02 -3.73 4.99
CA ALA A 444 26.35 -3.86 3.71
C ALA A 444 27.23 -4.58 2.68
N ASP A 445 28.37 -5.14 3.10
CA ASP A 445 29.37 -5.70 2.21
C ASP A 445 28.84 -6.89 1.42
N PRO A 446 29.34 -7.12 0.21
CA PRO A 446 29.11 -8.36 -0.51
C PRO A 446 29.53 -9.57 0.33
N GLY A 447 28.70 -10.61 0.31
CA GLY A 447 28.96 -11.84 1.06
C GLY A 447 28.27 -11.92 2.43
N GLU A 448 27.61 -10.87 2.92
CA GLU A 448 26.62 -11.02 4.01
C GLU A 448 25.47 -11.92 3.54
N TRP A 449 24.98 -12.80 4.41
CA TRP A 449 23.98 -13.80 4.04
C TRP A 449 23.02 -14.13 5.17
N LEU A 450 21.86 -14.65 4.75
CA LEU A 450 20.90 -15.32 5.63
C LEU A 450 20.56 -16.71 5.08
N GLN A 451 20.20 -17.64 5.96
CA GLN A 451 19.78 -18.99 5.62
C GLN A 451 18.61 -19.44 6.49
N ILE A 452 17.55 -19.91 5.87
CA ILE A 452 16.34 -20.43 6.51
C ILE A 452 16.31 -21.96 6.40
N ASP A 453 16.01 -22.66 7.50
CA ASP A 453 15.67 -24.08 7.51
C ASP A 453 14.15 -24.26 7.60
N LEU A 454 13.50 -24.68 6.55
CA LEU A 454 12.07 -24.98 6.54
C LEU A 454 11.70 -26.21 7.41
N GLY A 455 12.69 -26.92 7.95
CA GLY A 455 12.52 -28.13 8.77
C GLY A 455 12.32 -29.41 7.98
N ARG A 456 11.83 -29.31 6.74
CA ARG A 456 11.65 -30.40 5.80
C ARG A 456 11.59 -29.88 4.36
N LYS A 457 11.67 -30.79 3.39
CA LYS A 457 11.44 -30.43 1.99
C LYS A 457 10.01 -29.95 1.80
N MET A 458 9.87 -28.76 1.21
CA MET A 458 8.60 -28.15 0.82
C MET A 458 8.66 -27.73 -0.65
N GLN A 459 7.50 -27.57 -1.28
CA GLN A 459 7.39 -27.05 -2.64
C GLN A 459 7.36 -25.53 -2.60
N ILE A 460 8.35 -24.87 -3.17
CA ILE A 460 8.51 -23.42 -3.18
C ILE A 460 8.11 -22.88 -4.55
N ASN A 461 7.27 -21.84 -4.58
CA ASN A 461 6.74 -21.20 -5.78
C ASN A 461 7.17 -19.75 -5.91
N ALA A 462 7.30 -19.03 -4.78
CA ALA A 462 7.69 -17.62 -4.78
C ALA A 462 8.42 -17.24 -3.50
N LEU A 463 9.13 -16.12 -3.56
CA LEU A 463 9.87 -15.51 -2.46
C LEU A 463 9.52 -14.02 -2.40
N GLN A 464 9.53 -13.44 -1.20
CA GLN A 464 9.48 -11.99 -1.04
C GLN A 464 10.56 -11.55 -0.06
N ILE A 465 11.34 -10.57 -0.49
CA ILE A 465 12.40 -9.95 0.30
C ILE A 465 11.95 -8.54 0.67
N ASN A 466 11.79 -8.25 1.96
CA ASN A 466 11.37 -6.95 2.44
C ASN A 466 12.56 -6.26 3.11
N TYR A 467 13.23 -5.38 2.37
CA TYR A 467 14.39 -4.64 2.90
C TYR A 467 13.95 -3.60 3.92
N ALA A 468 14.74 -3.49 5.01
CA ALA A 468 14.64 -2.43 5.99
C ALA A 468 15.74 -1.40 5.76
N ASP A 469 15.42 -0.11 5.97
CA ASP A 469 16.36 0.99 5.69
C ASP A 469 17.20 1.33 6.93
N HIS A 470 17.87 0.32 7.53
CA HIS A 470 18.66 0.52 8.73
C HIS A 470 19.92 1.34 8.45
N LYS A 471 20.08 2.44 9.16
CA LYS A 471 21.18 3.42 8.97
C LYS A 471 21.25 4.00 7.55
N ALA A 472 20.13 4.04 6.84
CA ALA A 472 20.06 4.69 5.54
C ALA A 472 20.22 6.20 5.66
N THR A 473 20.85 6.81 4.65
CA THR A 473 21.14 8.26 4.60
C THR A 473 20.66 8.92 3.31
N GLN A 474 19.99 8.18 2.42
CA GLN A 474 19.45 8.69 1.17
C GLN A 474 18.33 9.72 1.42
N TYR A 475 18.11 10.58 0.44
CA TYR A 475 17.04 11.56 0.47
C TYR A 475 16.37 11.69 -0.92
N ASN A 476 15.07 11.86 -0.95
CA ASN A 476 14.27 11.90 -2.17
C ASN A 476 14.39 10.63 -3.04
N LYS A 477 14.11 10.78 -4.33
CA LYS A 477 14.28 9.72 -5.32
C LYS A 477 15.74 9.67 -5.77
N ALA A 478 16.52 8.81 -5.17
CA ALA A 478 17.87 8.53 -5.62
C ALA A 478 17.82 7.66 -6.89
N MET A 479 18.59 8.03 -7.92
CA MET A 479 18.57 7.36 -9.22
C MET A 479 19.46 6.13 -9.28
N ASP A 480 20.49 6.07 -8.43
CA ASP A 480 21.54 5.05 -8.50
C ASP A 480 21.43 4.02 -7.39
N ILE A 481 20.22 3.78 -6.91
CA ILE A 481 19.97 2.78 -5.87
C ILE A 481 19.33 1.52 -6.48
N TYR A 482 19.92 0.39 -6.14
CA TYR A 482 19.47 -0.92 -6.59
C TYR A 482 19.88 -1.99 -5.56
N TYR A 483 19.26 -3.16 -5.66
CA TYR A 483 19.61 -4.32 -4.83
C TYR A 483 20.12 -5.43 -5.71
N GLN A 484 21.24 -6.07 -5.31
CA GLN A 484 21.76 -7.25 -6.00
C GLN A 484 22.01 -8.38 -5.02
N TYR A 485 21.58 -9.57 -5.41
CA TYR A 485 21.68 -10.75 -4.57
C TYR A 485 21.61 -12.04 -5.38
N LYS A 486 21.94 -13.16 -4.70
CA LYS A 486 21.70 -14.51 -5.21
C LYS A 486 20.94 -15.32 -4.18
N ILE A 487 20.08 -16.22 -4.65
CA ILE A 487 19.38 -17.17 -3.80
C ILE A 487 19.73 -18.57 -4.23
N TYR A 488 20.10 -19.35 -3.25
CA TYR A 488 20.45 -20.77 -3.37
C TYR A 488 19.46 -21.61 -2.58
N MET A 489 19.19 -22.82 -3.06
CA MET A 489 18.40 -23.80 -2.35
C MET A 489 19.16 -25.12 -2.20
N SER A 490 18.87 -25.84 -1.12
CA SER A 490 19.53 -27.10 -0.78
C SER A 490 18.59 -28.04 -0.03
N ASP A 491 18.90 -29.33 -0.08
CA ASP A 491 18.22 -30.35 0.71
C ASP A 491 18.96 -30.67 2.03
N ASP A 492 20.27 -30.42 2.08
CA ASP A 492 21.19 -30.87 3.12
C ASP A 492 22.05 -29.75 3.74
N ALA A 493 21.88 -28.51 3.30
CA ALA A 493 22.68 -27.33 3.66
C ALA A 493 24.17 -27.43 3.30
N GLN A 494 24.56 -28.39 2.46
CA GLN A 494 25.94 -28.59 1.98
C GLN A 494 26.01 -28.42 0.46
N ASN A 495 25.10 -29.04 -0.27
CA ASN A 495 25.03 -28.97 -1.72
C ASN A 495 23.99 -27.92 -2.14
N TRP A 496 24.48 -26.79 -2.66
CA TRP A 496 23.67 -25.63 -3.00
C TRP A 496 23.45 -25.49 -4.50
N THR A 497 22.22 -25.23 -4.91
CA THR A 497 21.85 -24.92 -6.29
C THR A 497 21.44 -23.45 -6.36
N LEU A 498 22.04 -22.69 -7.27
CA LEU A 498 21.64 -21.31 -7.56
C LEU A 498 20.28 -21.33 -8.26
N VAL A 499 19.27 -20.70 -7.67
CA VAL A 499 17.89 -20.69 -8.18
C VAL A 499 17.42 -19.31 -8.62
N VAL A 500 17.95 -18.24 -8.01
CA VAL A 500 17.70 -16.85 -8.42
C VAL A 500 19.03 -16.13 -8.51
N ASP A 501 19.30 -15.52 -9.66
CA ASP A 501 20.45 -14.65 -9.86
C ASP A 501 19.98 -13.24 -10.24
N LYS A 502 20.04 -12.33 -9.29
CA LYS A 502 19.82 -10.89 -9.46
C LYS A 502 21.11 -10.08 -9.31
N SER A 503 22.27 -10.68 -9.57
CA SER A 503 23.57 -9.98 -9.49
C SER A 503 23.76 -8.87 -10.53
N LYS A 504 22.83 -8.72 -11.45
CA LYS A 504 22.81 -7.65 -12.47
C LYS A 504 21.56 -6.79 -12.42
N ASN A 505 20.78 -6.90 -11.32
CA ASN A 505 19.64 -6.03 -11.14
C ASN A 505 20.10 -4.57 -11.00
N ASP A 506 19.45 -3.68 -11.71
CA ASP A 506 19.69 -2.22 -11.68
C ASP A 506 18.45 -1.45 -11.19
N LYS A 507 17.45 -2.16 -10.67
CA LYS A 507 16.21 -1.59 -10.16
C LYS A 507 16.22 -1.48 -8.63
N ASP A 508 15.55 -0.43 -8.15
CA ASP A 508 15.21 -0.24 -6.77
C ASP A 508 13.96 -1.09 -6.41
N VAL A 509 14.17 -2.17 -5.67
CA VAL A 509 13.16 -3.20 -5.37
C VAL A 509 13.07 -3.48 -3.86
N PRO A 510 12.57 -2.53 -3.05
CA PRO A 510 12.60 -2.67 -1.59
C PRO A 510 11.67 -3.77 -1.03
N HIS A 511 10.68 -4.22 -1.81
CA HIS A 511 9.79 -5.34 -1.50
C HIS A 511 9.80 -6.35 -2.63
N ASP A 512 11.00 -6.90 -2.90
CA ASP A 512 11.24 -7.70 -4.10
C ASP A 512 10.49 -9.03 -4.05
N TYR A 513 9.46 -9.13 -4.87
CA TYR A 513 8.69 -10.36 -5.06
C TYR A 513 9.23 -11.14 -6.25
N VAL A 514 9.64 -12.38 -6.00
CA VAL A 514 10.26 -13.27 -7.00
C VAL A 514 9.37 -14.49 -7.20
N GLU A 515 8.61 -14.51 -8.28
CA GLU A 515 7.88 -15.70 -8.73
C GLU A 515 8.83 -16.63 -9.49
N LEU A 516 8.89 -17.89 -9.07
CA LEU A 516 9.69 -18.90 -9.77
C LEU A 516 8.98 -19.36 -11.05
N THR A 517 9.72 -19.57 -12.14
CA THR A 517 9.17 -20.05 -13.41
C THR A 517 8.58 -21.45 -13.31
N LYS A 518 9.09 -22.25 -12.38
CA LYS A 518 8.57 -23.54 -11.96
C LYS A 518 8.84 -23.74 -10.47
N SER A 519 7.99 -24.49 -9.81
CA SER A 519 8.19 -24.82 -8.40
C SER A 519 9.45 -25.68 -8.19
N ILE A 520 10.11 -25.49 -7.06
CA ILE A 520 11.27 -26.29 -6.63
C ILE A 520 10.99 -26.90 -5.26
N LYS A 521 11.48 -28.11 -5.04
CA LYS A 521 11.43 -28.76 -3.72
C LYS A 521 12.78 -28.61 -3.04
N ALA A 522 12.79 -27.96 -1.87
CA ALA A 522 13.98 -27.79 -1.06
C ALA A 522 13.64 -27.69 0.43
N ARG A 523 14.62 -27.90 1.31
CA ARG A 523 14.52 -27.67 2.75
C ARG A 523 15.17 -26.36 3.18
N TYR A 524 16.31 -26.02 2.60
CA TYR A 524 17.10 -24.85 2.98
C TYR A 524 17.08 -23.82 1.87
N ILE A 525 16.95 -22.54 2.25
CA ILE A 525 17.05 -21.40 1.36
C ILE A 525 18.15 -20.49 1.92
N LYS A 526 19.08 -20.07 1.07
CA LYS A 526 20.13 -19.11 1.43
C LYS A 526 20.09 -17.93 0.46
N MET A 527 20.09 -16.71 1.00
CA MET A 527 20.28 -15.48 0.24
C MET A 527 21.67 -14.91 0.57
N GLU A 528 22.37 -14.48 -0.45
CA GLU A 528 23.67 -13.82 -0.36
C GLU A 528 23.56 -12.41 -0.93
N ASN A 529 23.93 -11.40 -0.13
CA ASN A 529 24.00 -10.01 -0.55
C ASN A 529 25.18 -9.78 -1.50
N ILE A 530 24.93 -9.06 -2.60
CA ILE A 530 25.96 -8.58 -3.52
C ILE A 530 26.04 -7.05 -3.45
N HIS A 531 24.88 -6.38 -3.40
CA HIS A 531 24.80 -4.94 -3.27
C HIS A 531 23.51 -4.54 -2.56
N ASN A 532 23.64 -3.74 -1.52
CA ASN A 532 22.52 -3.14 -0.78
C ASN A 532 22.34 -1.68 -1.19
N ALA A 533 21.11 -1.24 -1.38
CA ALA A 533 20.81 0.08 -1.92
C ALA A 533 21.23 1.23 -1.00
N SER A 534 21.07 1.08 0.31
CA SER A 534 21.36 2.11 1.31
C SER A 534 21.49 1.52 2.70
N GLY A 535 22.31 2.15 3.56
CA GLY A 535 22.49 1.70 4.93
C GLY A 535 23.13 0.32 5.05
N LEU A 536 22.80 -0.41 6.11
CA LEU A 536 23.26 -1.78 6.33
C LEU A 536 22.37 -2.79 5.59
N PHE A 537 22.89 -4.00 5.35
CA PHE A 537 22.08 -5.09 4.82
C PHE A 537 21.07 -5.54 5.89
N ALA A 538 19.83 -5.10 5.73
CA ALA A 538 18.77 -5.30 6.70
C ALA A 538 17.47 -5.72 6.02
N ILE A 539 16.79 -6.71 6.59
CA ILE A 539 15.55 -7.28 6.04
C ILE A 539 14.55 -7.45 7.18
N SER A 540 13.31 -6.94 6.99
CA SER A 540 12.23 -7.17 7.95
C SER A 540 11.77 -8.63 7.88
N ASP A 541 11.40 -9.10 6.69
CA ASP A 541 10.99 -10.49 6.48
C ASP A 541 11.52 -11.04 5.17
N PHE A 542 12.00 -12.29 5.24
CA PHE A 542 12.27 -13.11 4.08
C PHE A 542 11.18 -14.17 3.97
N ARG A 543 10.17 -13.89 3.16
CA ARG A 543 8.96 -14.69 3.07
C ARG A 543 9.09 -15.72 1.95
N VAL A 544 8.78 -16.97 2.26
CA VAL A 544 8.83 -18.10 1.34
C VAL A 544 7.42 -18.64 1.13
N PHE A 545 6.97 -18.70 -0.11
CA PHE A 545 5.61 -19.12 -0.45
C PHE A 545 5.58 -20.40 -1.27
N GLY A 546 4.59 -21.26 -0.98
CA GLY A 546 4.43 -22.52 -1.69
C GLY A 546 3.48 -23.49 -0.98
N ASN A 547 3.88 -24.77 -0.89
CA ASN A 547 3.09 -25.81 -0.27
C ASN A 547 3.96 -26.77 0.56
N GLY A 548 3.55 -27.03 1.79
CA GLY A 548 4.27 -27.89 2.74
C GLY A 548 4.20 -29.38 2.45
N LEU A 549 3.29 -29.83 1.58
CA LEU A 549 3.13 -31.23 1.14
C LEU A 549 2.64 -32.20 2.24
N LEU A 550 2.04 -31.69 3.31
CA LEU A 550 1.38 -32.48 4.35
C LEU A 550 -0.09 -32.07 4.50
N GLU A 551 -0.74 -32.46 5.59
CA GLU A 551 -2.13 -32.15 5.84
C GLU A 551 -2.34 -30.69 6.25
N LYS A 552 -3.40 -30.08 5.74
CA LYS A 552 -3.89 -28.79 6.18
C LYS A 552 -4.58 -28.89 7.55
N PRO A 553 -4.73 -27.77 8.30
CA PRO A 553 -5.33 -27.81 9.62
C PRO A 553 -6.77 -28.30 9.60
N LYS A 554 -7.19 -28.92 10.70
CA LYS A 554 -8.60 -29.24 10.95
C LYS A 554 -9.42 -27.99 11.23
N ALA A 555 -10.75 -28.11 11.18
CA ALA A 555 -11.63 -27.01 11.58
C ALA A 555 -11.35 -26.57 13.03
N VAL A 556 -11.40 -25.27 13.27
CA VAL A 556 -11.17 -24.67 14.59
C VAL A 556 -12.27 -25.13 15.57
N THR A 557 -11.91 -25.40 16.81
CA THR A 557 -12.87 -25.78 17.85
C THR A 557 -13.04 -24.67 18.88
N SER A 558 -14.17 -24.66 19.60
CA SER A 558 -14.49 -23.71 20.67
C SER A 558 -14.47 -22.24 20.22
N PHE A 559 -14.86 -21.98 18.95
CA PHE A 559 -14.95 -20.61 18.44
C PHE A 559 -16.12 -19.86 19.08
N LYS A 560 -15.83 -18.69 19.65
CA LYS A 560 -16.80 -17.83 20.34
C LYS A 560 -16.56 -16.37 19.99
N VAL A 561 -17.64 -15.59 19.96
CA VAL A 561 -17.61 -14.13 19.88
C VAL A 561 -18.55 -13.58 20.93
N ASP A 562 -17.98 -12.95 21.94
CA ASP A 562 -18.70 -12.38 23.07
C ASP A 562 -18.77 -10.85 22.89
N ARG A 563 -19.95 -10.35 22.49
CA ARG A 563 -20.18 -8.91 22.34
C ARG A 563 -20.21 -8.22 23.68
N ASN A 564 -19.52 -7.09 23.80
CA ASN A 564 -19.47 -6.34 25.05
C ASN A 564 -20.84 -5.70 25.35
N LYS A 565 -21.34 -5.89 26.57
CA LYS A 565 -22.68 -5.40 27.00
C LYS A 565 -22.70 -3.90 27.30
N SER A 566 -21.57 -3.33 27.70
CA SER A 566 -21.47 -1.89 28.02
C SER A 566 -21.18 -1.05 26.76
N ASP A 567 -20.45 -1.59 25.81
CA ASP A 567 -20.19 -0.96 24.52
C ASP A 567 -20.31 -2.00 23.39
N SER A 568 -21.45 -2.03 22.74
CA SER A 568 -21.76 -3.02 21.71
C SER A 568 -20.95 -2.85 20.39
N ARG A 569 -20.07 -1.85 20.31
CA ARG A 569 -19.09 -1.72 19.22
C ARG A 569 -17.88 -2.66 19.42
N ASN A 570 -17.75 -3.25 20.60
CA ASN A 570 -16.64 -4.13 20.97
C ASN A 570 -17.10 -5.59 21.10
N ALA A 571 -16.19 -6.51 20.80
CA ALA A 571 -16.39 -7.94 21.02
C ALA A 571 -15.05 -8.64 21.33
N MET A 572 -15.08 -9.60 22.24
CA MET A 572 -13.97 -10.53 22.46
C MET A 572 -14.17 -11.77 21.60
N ILE A 573 -13.26 -12.04 20.70
CA ILE A 573 -13.25 -13.24 19.85
C ILE A 573 -12.24 -14.22 20.46
N SER A 574 -12.61 -15.49 20.60
CA SER A 574 -11.76 -16.53 21.19
C SER A 574 -11.99 -17.89 20.55
N TRP A 575 -10.95 -18.72 20.54
CA TRP A 575 -11.00 -20.08 20.02
C TRP A 575 -9.95 -20.98 20.69
N LYS A 576 -10.07 -22.29 20.50
CA LYS A 576 -9.03 -23.20 20.98
C LYS A 576 -7.86 -23.18 20.02
N LYS A 577 -6.65 -22.87 20.55
CA LYS A 577 -5.39 -22.92 19.76
C LYS A 577 -5.12 -24.34 19.26
N GLN A 578 -4.73 -24.47 18.00
CA GLN A 578 -4.42 -25.73 17.35
C GLN A 578 -2.89 -25.85 17.14
N ALA A 579 -2.34 -27.00 17.44
CA ALA A 579 -0.90 -27.25 17.31
C ALA A 579 -0.43 -27.33 15.84
N ASP A 580 -1.34 -27.65 14.93
CA ASP A 580 -1.12 -27.79 13.48
C ASP A 580 -1.39 -26.50 12.70
N ALA A 581 -1.77 -25.39 13.37
CA ALA A 581 -2.03 -24.10 12.74
C ALA A 581 -0.87 -23.11 13.00
N ILE A 582 -0.48 -22.37 11.96
CA ILE A 582 0.42 -21.23 12.08
C ILE A 582 -0.33 -19.91 12.26
N GLY A 583 -1.58 -19.84 11.81
CA GLY A 583 -2.44 -18.68 11.94
C GLY A 583 -3.92 -19.00 11.68
N TYR A 584 -4.73 -17.98 11.86
CA TYR A 584 -6.17 -18.03 11.74
C TYR A 584 -6.67 -16.84 10.93
N ASN A 585 -7.75 -17.05 10.17
CA ASN A 585 -8.44 -15.97 9.48
C ASN A 585 -9.90 -15.95 9.95
N ILE A 586 -10.30 -14.84 10.56
CA ILE A 586 -11.66 -14.61 11.09
C ILE A 586 -12.39 -13.79 10.06
N TYR A 587 -13.51 -14.29 9.56
CA TYR A 587 -14.37 -13.56 8.62
C TYR A 587 -15.59 -13.03 9.34
N TYR A 588 -16.03 -11.84 8.97
CA TYR A 588 -17.23 -11.25 9.52
C TYR A 588 -17.99 -10.36 8.52
N GLY A 589 -19.25 -10.13 8.82
CA GLY A 589 -20.14 -9.26 8.05
C GLY A 589 -21.52 -9.20 8.66
N ILE A 590 -22.42 -8.42 8.08
CA ILE A 590 -23.80 -8.25 8.55
C ILE A 590 -24.81 -9.20 7.87
N SER A 591 -24.33 -10.05 6.98
CA SER A 591 -25.12 -11.10 6.33
C SER A 591 -24.27 -12.37 6.22
N PRO A 592 -24.85 -13.57 6.42
CA PRO A 592 -24.08 -14.83 6.41
C PRO A 592 -23.49 -15.18 5.03
N ASP A 593 -24.03 -14.62 3.96
CA ASP A 593 -23.55 -14.79 2.58
C ASP A 593 -22.58 -13.66 2.14
N LYS A 594 -22.34 -12.66 2.98
CA LYS A 594 -21.51 -11.47 2.71
C LYS A 594 -20.50 -11.21 3.82
N LEU A 595 -19.62 -12.18 4.07
CA LEU A 595 -18.54 -12.06 5.05
C LEU A 595 -17.28 -11.52 4.35
N TYR A 596 -17.34 -10.27 3.86
CA TYR A 596 -16.27 -9.67 3.07
C TYR A 596 -15.07 -9.24 3.90
N ASN A 597 -15.29 -8.90 5.17
CA ASN A 597 -14.24 -8.45 6.06
C ASN A 597 -13.52 -9.63 6.73
N SER A 598 -12.22 -9.46 6.98
CA SER A 598 -11.42 -10.48 7.65
C SER A 598 -10.37 -9.89 8.58
N ILE A 599 -9.98 -10.71 9.56
CA ILE A 599 -8.92 -10.43 10.53
C ILE A 599 -7.96 -11.61 10.53
N MET A 600 -6.72 -11.42 10.13
CA MET A 600 -5.69 -12.44 10.20
C MET A 600 -4.94 -12.36 11.53
N VAL A 601 -4.76 -13.51 12.18
CA VAL A 601 -4.10 -13.59 13.50
C VAL A 601 -3.04 -14.69 13.48
N TYR A 602 -1.80 -14.32 13.80
CA TYR A 602 -0.69 -15.26 14.00
C TYR A 602 -0.45 -15.49 15.49
N GLY A 603 -0.21 -16.73 15.88
CA GLY A 603 0.30 -17.08 17.21
C GLY A 603 -0.68 -17.04 18.37
N ASP A 604 -1.73 -16.22 18.31
CA ASP A 604 -2.75 -16.04 19.35
C ASP A 604 -4.00 -16.88 19.12
N ASN A 605 -4.86 -16.89 20.11
CA ASN A 605 -6.17 -17.55 20.11
C ASN A 605 -7.29 -16.68 20.68
N THR A 606 -7.02 -15.37 20.79
CA THR A 606 -7.99 -14.35 21.15
C THR A 606 -7.78 -13.09 20.32
N TYR A 607 -8.83 -12.29 20.15
CA TYR A 607 -8.75 -10.99 19.48
C TYR A 607 -9.77 -10.02 20.09
N ASP A 608 -9.31 -8.88 20.61
CA ASP A 608 -10.15 -7.77 21.07
C ASP A 608 -10.57 -6.93 19.87
N PHE A 609 -11.75 -7.17 19.36
CA PHE A 609 -12.31 -6.50 18.19
C PHE A 609 -13.19 -5.32 18.59
N ARG A 610 -12.92 -4.16 18.06
CA ARG A 610 -13.60 -2.91 18.42
C ARG A 610 -14.18 -2.16 17.21
N GLY A 611 -14.37 -2.84 16.10
CA GLY A 611 -14.83 -2.26 14.83
C GLY A 611 -16.30 -2.54 14.49
N LEU A 612 -17.16 -2.94 15.44
CA LEU A 612 -18.57 -3.23 15.18
C LEU A 612 -19.44 -1.97 15.15
N ASP A 613 -20.51 -2.01 14.37
CA ASP A 613 -21.56 -0.99 14.42
C ASP A 613 -22.56 -1.26 15.55
N LYS A 614 -22.95 -0.21 16.25
CA LYS A 614 -23.90 -0.26 17.34
C LYS A 614 -25.26 -0.69 16.84
N GLY A 615 -25.89 -1.62 17.56
CA GLY A 615 -27.23 -2.11 17.21
C GLY A 615 -27.31 -2.99 15.96
N THR A 616 -26.20 -3.27 15.31
CA THR A 616 -26.12 -4.11 14.11
C THR A 616 -25.83 -5.56 14.49
N LYS A 617 -26.54 -6.49 13.87
CA LYS A 617 -26.31 -7.93 13.98
C LYS A 617 -25.12 -8.32 13.08
N TYR A 618 -24.22 -9.16 13.60
CA TYR A 618 -23.09 -9.67 12.86
C TYR A 618 -23.02 -11.19 12.81
N TYR A 619 -22.37 -11.66 11.77
CA TYR A 619 -22.09 -13.07 11.50
C TYR A 619 -20.58 -13.26 11.42
N PHE A 620 -20.08 -14.32 12.09
CA PHE A 620 -18.67 -14.63 12.16
C PHE A 620 -18.41 -16.09 11.81
N THR A 621 -17.26 -16.34 11.16
CA THR A 621 -16.68 -17.66 11.01
C THR A 621 -15.17 -17.57 11.08
N ILE A 622 -14.49 -18.69 11.31
CA ILE A 622 -13.04 -18.76 11.41
C ILE A 622 -12.53 -19.98 10.65
N GLU A 623 -11.34 -19.87 10.09
CA GLU A 623 -10.55 -20.98 9.57
C GLU A 623 -9.11 -20.88 10.08
N ALA A 624 -8.46 -22.03 10.24
CA ALA A 624 -7.03 -22.11 10.51
C ALA A 624 -6.26 -22.32 9.20
N PHE A 625 -5.01 -21.91 9.16
CA PHE A 625 -4.11 -22.21 8.04
C PHE A 625 -2.71 -22.63 8.54
N ASN A 626 -1.99 -23.37 7.70
CA ASN A 626 -0.60 -23.73 7.88
C ASN A 626 0.13 -23.78 6.53
N GLU A 627 1.37 -24.25 6.51
CA GLU A 627 2.18 -24.36 5.30
C GLU A 627 1.56 -25.28 4.22
N ASN A 628 0.60 -26.15 4.59
CA ASN A 628 0.02 -27.13 3.68
C ASN A 628 -1.32 -26.68 3.10
N GLY A 629 -1.89 -25.60 3.60
CA GLY A 629 -3.13 -25.04 3.09
C GLY A 629 -4.05 -24.46 4.15
N ILE A 630 -5.25 -24.12 3.69
CA ILE A 630 -6.32 -23.51 4.48
C ILE A 630 -7.28 -24.61 4.93
N GLY A 631 -7.57 -24.65 6.22
CA GLY A 631 -8.55 -25.57 6.83
C GLY A 631 -9.99 -25.27 6.45
N THR A 632 -10.89 -26.06 6.97
CA THR A 632 -12.33 -25.86 6.75
C THR A 632 -12.86 -24.75 7.66
N LYS A 633 -13.63 -23.82 7.10
CA LYS A 633 -14.36 -22.79 7.86
C LYS A 633 -15.34 -23.43 8.84
N ASN A 634 -15.46 -22.83 10.00
CA ASN A 634 -16.45 -23.22 11.01
C ASN A 634 -17.88 -22.89 10.54
N LYS A 635 -18.86 -23.43 11.29
CA LYS A 635 -20.23 -22.93 11.17
C LYS A 635 -20.25 -21.44 11.53
N ILE A 636 -21.05 -20.69 10.77
CA ILE A 636 -21.26 -19.26 11.04
C ILE A 636 -22.01 -19.12 12.37
N ILE A 637 -21.54 -18.23 13.22
CA ILE A 637 -22.20 -17.80 14.46
C ILE A 637 -22.77 -16.41 14.29
N GLU A 638 -23.95 -16.19 14.84
CA GLU A 638 -24.64 -14.89 14.89
C GLU A 638 -24.44 -14.25 16.26
N ILE A 639 -24.16 -12.93 16.27
CA ILE A 639 -24.18 -12.12 17.49
C ILE A 639 -25.07 -10.89 17.30
N LYS A 640 -25.76 -10.48 18.38
CA LYS A 640 -26.66 -9.32 18.42
C LYS A 640 -26.06 -8.17 19.20
#